data_47f78ad1fa5adf7309899695e5b5d68c
#
_entry.id   47f78ad1fa5adf7309899695e5b5d68c
#
_cell.length_a   1.000
_cell.length_b   1.000
_cell.length_c   1.000
_cell.angle_alpha   90.00
_cell.angle_beta   90.00
_cell.angle_gamma   90.00
#
_symmetry.space_group_name_H-M   'P 1'
#
loop_
_entity.id
_entity.type
_entity.pdbx_description
1 polymer ?
#
loop_
_entity_poly.entity_id
_entity_poly.type
_entity_poly.pdbx_seq_one_letter_code
_entity_poly.pdbx_strand_id
1 'polypeptide(L)'
;MPRCLTHSARPRAGTARVSAERLIGFLGLCCLLLHCAGPSGTAWAARAAAGDPVSAALAKVGLTRETARVNRNDMNFFGGDRYRLSLFDALMDDPLRIPDLIPVLASSALSSSRSVGAATVFAGLRVKAGVRRGLIGDVVAGYEKRLKKPNCLLDAVEQLYEAASRADVVELDAGLPKLTAALPDSLAEPLALLVLAAAEGVKWQRLAFESIEDRDILFDEAIQYVSGLDSDKTDPGLTRRVEHAAGLVDYDYLNTGATDIAMVLDSVVVRLARLASSGAPWLKKLSFTCRTPLGDIIVNGTDPHVYRSALAPLLVVDLGGNDLYLAGGSTQSASNSISILIDVAGNDRYVCPASASRDTSGGSWEAAAGGIDREKPSFGGAVLGYAFLADLGGNDYYDGRNLSQGAAVLGVGVLCDESGDDRAKSFTASQGAGLFGLGIAINRSGNDQYHVYQQGQGYGYVKGCGLLIDGEGDDVYVANDTDIVFPSSQSKEHNTSLAQGVGFGKRADYVDGHSLAGGVGMLVDARGSDKYWCGVFGQGCSYWYGVGILADSSGNDEYNGVWYVQGSSAHFGVGVLHDALGDDHYRASINMAQGAGHDFSVGFLLDESGNDVYDAPNLSLGGGNANGIGVFWDRKGDDTYNVSAAMTLGRANIDAPRGGLRDRMLCLGLFLDTGGKDKYSKQFAGNGKTWTQPGPNESEPVPTERGVGLDR
;
A
#
# COMPACT_ATOMS: atom_id res chain seq x y z
N MET A 1 -51.98 -50.03 1.31
CA MET A 1 -50.83 -50.86 1.76
C MET A 1 -50.07 -51.39 0.57
N PRO A 2 -48.81 -51.14 0.36
CA PRO A 2 -47.70 -51.68 1.12
C PRO A 2 -46.53 -50.69 1.41
N ARG A 3 -45.92 -50.94 2.46
CA ARG A 3 -44.60 -50.87 3.08
C ARG A 3 -43.50 -49.99 2.46
N CYS A 4 -43.00 -49.10 3.34
CA CYS A 4 -41.71 -48.42 3.36
C CYS A 4 -40.54 -49.41 3.39
N LEU A 5 -39.45 -49.05 2.70
CA LEU A 5 -38.07 -49.47 3.02
C LEU A 5 -37.17 -48.26 3.04
N THR A 6 -36.65 -47.99 4.21
CA THR A 6 -35.63 -46.98 4.53
C THR A 6 -34.24 -47.49 4.13
N HIS A 7 -33.47 -46.69 3.39
CA HIS A 7 -32.01 -46.82 3.33
C HIS A 7 -31.36 -45.51 3.76
N SER A 8 -30.76 -45.56 4.93
CA SER A 8 -29.91 -44.52 5.50
C SER A 8 -28.53 -44.54 4.82
N ALA A 9 -28.19 -43.48 4.11
CA ALA A 9 -26.81 -43.21 3.74
C ALA A 9 -26.29 -42.05 4.58
N ARG A 10 -25.24 -42.28 5.39
CA ARG A 10 -24.52 -41.26 6.13
C ARG A 10 -23.66 -40.44 5.17
N PRO A 11 -23.68 -39.10 5.23
CA PRO A 11 -22.75 -38.29 4.46
C PRO A 11 -21.35 -38.27 5.11
N ARG A 12 -20.32 -38.45 4.31
CA ARG A 12 -18.92 -38.28 4.71
C ARG A 12 -18.66 -36.79 5.01
N ALA A 13 -18.30 -36.49 6.24
CA ALA A 13 -17.78 -35.19 6.64
C ALA A 13 -16.35 -35.03 6.12
N GLY A 14 -16.11 -34.06 5.27
CA GLY A 14 -14.73 -33.78 4.79
C GLY A 14 -14.57 -32.60 3.84
N THR A 15 -15.64 -32.09 3.24
CA THR A 15 -15.47 -31.05 2.18
C THR A 15 -16.22 -29.73 2.45
N ALA A 16 -16.90 -29.59 3.58
CA ALA A 16 -17.74 -28.40 3.82
C ALA A 16 -17.04 -27.27 4.61
N ARG A 17 -15.87 -27.51 5.23
CA ARG A 17 -15.21 -26.48 6.04
C ARG A 17 -14.49 -25.40 5.23
N VAL A 18 -13.89 -25.76 4.10
CA VAL A 18 -13.12 -24.80 3.27
C VAL A 18 -14.02 -23.78 2.55
N SER A 19 -15.29 -24.14 2.26
CA SER A 19 -16.23 -23.24 1.58
C SER A 19 -16.88 -22.21 2.50
N ALA A 20 -17.00 -22.50 3.81
CA ALA A 20 -17.64 -21.57 4.75
C ALA A 20 -16.70 -20.42 5.17
N GLU A 21 -15.42 -20.68 5.33
CA GLU A 21 -14.44 -19.63 5.65
C GLU A 21 -14.22 -18.66 4.47
N ARG A 22 -14.27 -19.15 3.22
CA ARG A 22 -14.24 -18.29 2.01
C ARG A 22 -15.48 -17.41 1.88
N LEU A 23 -16.64 -17.89 2.32
CA LEU A 23 -17.89 -17.12 2.27
C LEU A 23 -17.93 -16.02 3.34
N ILE A 24 -17.33 -16.22 4.51
CA ILE A 24 -17.27 -15.23 5.59
C ILE A 24 -16.33 -14.06 5.22
N GLY A 25 -15.19 -14.33 4.60
CA GLY A 25 -14.31 -13.27 4.06
C GLY A 25 -14.98 -12.43 2.98
N PHE A 26 -15.79 -13.04 2.12
CA PHE A 26 -16.53 -12.36 1.06
C PHE A 26 -17.71 -11.52 1.57
N LEU A 27 -18.43 -12.00 2.59
CA LEU A 27 -19.51 -11.24 3.25
C LEU A 27 -18.95 -10.02 4.01
N GLY A 28 -17.78 -10.12 4.62
CA GLY A 28 -17.08 -8.98 5.21
C GLY A 28 -16.75 -7.89 4.18
N LEU A 29 -16.28 -8.29 3.00
CA LEU A 29 -15.95 -7.35 1.89
C LEU A 29 -17.23 -6.70 1.31
N CYS A 30 -18.32 -7.44 1.16
CA CYS A 30 -19.62 -6.90 0.72
C CYS A 30 -20.24 -5.95 1.77
N CYS A 31 -20.10 -6.21 3.06
CA CYS A 31 -20.56 -5.31 4.11
C CYS A 31 -19.80 -3.97 4.10
N LEU A 32 -18.51 -3.96 3.75
CA LEU A 32 -17.72 -2.72 3.60
C LEU A 32 -18.18 -1.88 2.41
N LEU A 33 -18.58 -2.50 1.30
CA LEU A 33 -19.14 -1.80 0.13
C LEU A 33 -20.51 -1.16 0.43
N LEU A 34 -21.32 -1.81 1.29
CA LEU A 34 -22.62 -1.28 1.72
C LEU A 34 -22.50 -0.19 2.79
N HIS A 35 -21.39 -0.13 3.55
CA HIS A 35 -21.17 0.92 4.55
C HIS A 35 -20.58 2.21 3.97
N CYS A 36 -19.94 2.16 2.80
CA CYS A 36 -19.54 3.38 2.08
C CYS A 36 -20.70 4.10 1.38
N ALA A 37 -21.81 3.38 1.13
CA ALA A 37 -23.10 3.92 0.68
C ALA A 37 -24.04 3.99 1.92
N GLY A 38 -23.75 4.90 2.86
CA GLY A 38 -24.33 4.90 4.19
C GLY A 38 -25.84 4.93 4.29
N PRO A 39 -26.41 4.34 5.34
CA PRO A 39 -27.75 4.67 5.77
C PRO A 39 -27.76 6.09 6.35
N SER A 40 -28.73 6.84 5.90
CA SER A 40 -29.15 8.15 6.42
C SER A 40 -29.06 8.22 7.94
N GLY A 41 -28.56 9.33 8.43
CA GLY A 41 -28.34 9.88 9.78
C GLY A 41 -29.11 9.41 11.03
N THR A 42 -29.80 8.30 11.04
CA THR A 42 -30.63 7.87 12.19
C THR A 42 -29.98 6.82 13.10
N ALA A 43 -29.00 6.06 12.64
CA ALA A 43 -28.29 5.10 13.51
C ALA A 43 -27.23 5.75 14.41
N TRP A 44 -26.76 6.93 14.07
CA TRP A 44 -25.78 7.71 14.84
C TRP A 44 -26.38 8.46 16.03
N ALA A 45 -27.65 8.85 15.94
CA ALA A 45 -28.33 9.56 17.02
C ALA A 45 -28.49 8.71 18.31
N ALA A 46 -28.36 7.40 18.24
CA ALA A 46 -28.50 6.50 19.38
C ALA A 46 -27.21 6.34 20.21
N ARG A 47 -26.03 6.71 19.71
CA ARG A 47 -24.74 6.70 20.46
C ARG A 47 -24.41 8.01 21.17
N ALA A 48 -25.22 9.04 21.07
CA ALA A 48 -25.15 10.25 21.89
C ALA A 48 -25.62 9.97 23.33
N ALA A 49 -25.11 8.89 23.94
CA ALA A 49 -25.28 8.66 25.38
C ALA A 49 -24.41 9.67 26.15
N ALA A 50 -24.90 10.16 27.25
CA ALA A 50 -24.19 10.99 28.22
C ALA A 50 -22.88 10.31 28.64
N GLY A 51 -21.75 10.67 28.00
CA GLY A 51 -20.47 10.05 28.28
C GLY A 51 -19.45 10.06 27.11
N ASP A 52 -19.84 10.38 25.88
CA ASP A 52 -18.90 10.45 24.75
C ASP A 52 -17.84 11.56 24.96
N PRO A 53 -16.53 11.18 25.10
CA PRO A 53 -15.47 12.15 25.42
C PRO A 53 -15.28 13.21 24.32
N VAL A 54 -15.44 12.85 23.06
CA VAL A 54 -15.35 13.76 21.93
C VAL A 54 -16.41 14.85 22.02
N SER A 55 -17.68 14.48 22.18
CA SER A 55 -18.79 15.44 22.32
C SER A 55 -18.65 16.28 23.57
N ALA A 56 -18.14 15.70 24.66
CA ALA A 56 -17.90 16.45 25.91
C ALA A 56 -16.80 17.51 25.75
N ALA A 57 -15.70 17.19 25.08
CA ALA A 57 -14.62 18.13 24.80
C ALA A 57 -15.09 19.25 23.85
N LEU A 58 -15.70 18.89 22.71
CA LEU A 58 -16.19 19.85 21.72
C LEU A 58 -17.17 20.86 22.29
N ALA A 59 -18.09 20.42 23.18
CA ALA A 59 -19.05 21.29 23.84
C ALA A 59 -18.38 22.39 24.68
N LYS A 60 -17.15 22.16 25.20
CA LYS A 60 -16.39 23.16 25.98
C LYS A 60 -15.93 24.35 25.14
N VAL A 61 -15.82 24.17 23.84
CA VAL A 61 -15.40 25.20 22.88
C VAL A 61 -16.53 25.62 21.92
N GLY A 62 -17.79 25.26 22.27
CA GLY A 62 -18.98 25.64 21.51
C GLY A 62 -19.16 24.89 20.19
N LEU A 63 -18.58 23.71 20.08
CA LEU A 63 -18.69 22.86 18.89
C LEU A 63 -19.50 21.59 19.18
N THR A 64 -20.00 20.98 18.09
CA THR A 64 -20.61 19.65 18.08
C THR A 64 -19.88 18.78 17.05
N ARG A 65 -20.15 17.47 17.02
CA ARG A 65 -19.58 16.59 15.98
C ARG A 65 -19.92 17.06 14.56
N GLU A 66 -21.13 17.59 14.37
CA GLU A 66 -21.60 18.09 13.07
C GLU A 66 -20.90 19.38 12.64
N THR A 67 -20.39 20.18 13.59
CA THR A 67 -19.69 21.45 13.31
C THR A 67 -18.17 21.29 13.32
N ALA A 68 -17.63 20.22 13.91
CA ALA A 68 -16.19 19.91 13.96
C ALA A 68 -15.74 19.17 12.68
N ARG A 69 -15.92 19.80 11.54
CA ARG A 69 -15.62 19.23 10.22
C ARG A 69 -15.20 20.30 9.22
N VAL A 70 -14.58 19.87 8.14
CA VAL A 70 -14.28 20.73 7.01
C VAL A 70 -15.48 20.78 6.07
N ASN A 71 -15.93 22.00 5.71
CA ASN A 71 -17.04 22.15 4.79
C ASN A 71 -16.56 21.87 3.36
N ARG A 72 -16.99 20.76 2.77
CA ARG A 72 -16.62 20.34 1.41
C ARG A 72 -16.94 21.38 0.34
N ASN A 73 -18.05 22.11 0.49
CA ASN A 73 -18.44 23.13 -0.49
C ASN A 73 -17.44 24.29 -0.54
N ASP A 74 -16.82 24.61 0.59
CA ASP A 74 -15.78 25.62 0.66
C ASP A 74 -14.43 25.11 0.11
N MET A 75 -14.24 23.77 0.06
CA MET A 75 -13.04 23.11 -0.49
C MET A 75 -13.10 22.88 -2.01
N ASN A 76 -14.23 23.07 -2.66
CA ASN A 76 -14.33 22.94 -4.13
C ASN A 76 -13.63 24.07 -4.89
N PHE A 77 -12.78 24.82 -4.21
CA PHE A 77 -12.03 25.95 -4.76
C PHE A 77 -11.13 25.55 -5.95
N PHE A 78 -10.62 24.32 -5.99
CA PHE A 78 -9.72 23.83 -7.03
C PHE A 78 -10.42 23.01 -8.13
N GLY A 79 -11.75 23.05 -8.21
CA GLY A 79 -12.52 22.36 -9.23
C GLY A 79 -12.68 20.85 -9.01
N GLY A 80 -13.40 20.19 -9.89
CA GLY A 80 -13.63 18.75 -9.82
C GLY A 80 -12.44 17.95 -10.35
N ASP A 81 -11.55 17.50 -9.46
CA ASP A 81 -10.48 16.58 -9.84
C ASP A 81 -11.04 15.15 -9.98
N ARG A 82 -10.89 14.57 -11.18
CA ARG A 82 -11.37 13.21 -11.47
C ARG A 82 -10.68 12.11 -10.65
N TYR A 83 -9.51 12.38 -10.08
CA TYR A 83 -8.77 11.44 -9.26
C TYR A 83 -9.15 11.49 -7.78
N ARG A 84 -9.94 12.47 -7.36
CA ARG A 84 -10.36 12.62 -5.97
C ARG A 84 -11.10 11.39 -5.48
N LEU A 85 -10.66 10.82 -4.38
CA LEU A 85 -11.12 9.53 -3.87
C LEU A 85 -12.32 9.67 -2.95
N SER A 86 -13.23 8.68 -2.98
CA SER A 86 -14.39 8.66 -2.08
C SER A 86 -14.01 8.45 -0.61
N LEU A 87 -12.91 7.73 -0.34
CA LEU A 87 -12.37 7.57 1.01
C LEU A 87 -11.90 8.92 1.56
N PHE A 88 -11.15 9.69 0.76
CA PHE A 88 -10.76 11.04 1.13
C PHE A 88 -11.97 11.92 1.48
N ASP A 89 -12.98 11.94 0.61
CA ASP A 89 -14.19 12.73 0.85
C ASP A 89 -14.92 12.33 2.13
N ALA A 90 -15.02 11.02 2.41
CA ALA A 90 -15.71 10.52 3.60
C ALA A 90 -15.00 10.92 4.90
N LEU A 91 -13.66 10.90 4.91
CA LEU A 91 -12.84 11.25 6.06
C LEU A 91 -12.76 12.78 6.29
N MET A 92 -12.76 13.56 5.21
CA MET A 92 -12.80 15.03 5.31
C MET A 92 -14.16 15.57 5.76
N ASP A 93 -15.25 14.96 5.28
CA ASP A 93 -16.61 15.35 5.67
C ASP A 93 -16.92 15.08 7.15
N ASP A 94 -16.32 14.02 7.70
CA ASP A 94 -16.50 13.64 9.10
C ASP A 94 -15.21 13.03 9.67
N PRO A 95 -14.23 13.87 10.06
CA PRO A 95 -12.95 13.41 10.62
C PRO A 95 -13.11 12.57 11.90
N LEU A 96 -14.16 12.80 12.64
CA LEU A 96 -14.43 12.12 13.92
C LEU A 96 -14.94 10.68 13.73
N ARG A 97 -15.11 10.22 12.48
CA ARG A 97 -15.35 8.80 12.13
C ARG A 97 -14.06 7.98 11.94
N ILE A 98 -12.89 8.60 11.94
CA ILE A 98 -11.61 7.91 11.79
C ILE A 98 -11.48 6.74 12.76
N PRO A 99 -11.78 6.88 14.06
CA PRO A 99 -11.70 5.78 15.02
C PRO A 99 -12.65 4.60 14.77
N ASP A 100 -13.72 4.81 14.00
CA ASP A 100 -14.64 3.74 13.62
C ASP A 100 -14.26 3.07 12.28
N LEU A 101 -13.60 3.81 11.40
CA LEU A 101 -13.32 3.37 10.02
C LEU A 101 -11.93 2.76 9.85
N ILE A 102 -10.92 3.36 10.44
CA ILE A 102 -9.53 2.95 10.21
C ILE A 102 -9.21 1.58 10.79
N PRO A 103 -9.60 1.21 12.03
CA PRO A 103 -9.38 -0.14 12.53
C PRO A 103 -10.05 -1.22 11.66
N VAL A 104 -11.25 -0.92 11.13
CA VAL A 104 -11.95 -1.84 10.22
C VAL A 104 -11.22 -1.96 8.88
N LEU A 105 -10.68 -0.85 8.38
CA LEU A 105 -9.93 -0.82 7.13
C LEU A 105 -8.61 -1.59 7.26
N ALA A 106 -7.86 -1.39 8.34
CA ALA A 106 -6.65 -2.13 8.65
C ALA A 106 -6.92 -3.64 8.79
N SER A 107 -7.92 -4.02 9.57
CA SER A 107 -8.35 -5.43 9.70
C SER A 107 -8.77 -6.05 8.36
N SER A 108 -9.36 -5.25 7.47
CA SER A 108 -9.72 -5.71 6.11
C SER A 108 -8.49 -5.89 5.22
N ALA A 109 -7.48 -5.04 5.35
CA ALA A 109 -6.20 -5.17 4.67
C ALA A 109 -5.49 -6.47 5.14
N LEU A 110 -5.34 -6.67 6.44
CA LEU A 110 -4.79 -7.90 7.02
C LEU A 110 -5.56 -9.16 6.59
N SER A 111 -6.89 -9.09 6.56
CA SER A 111 -7.69 -10.23 6.08
C SER A 111 -7.45 -10.51 4.59
N SER A 112 -7.19 -9.48 3.80
CA SER A 112 -6.94 -9.62 2.36
C SER A 112 -5.54 -10.18 2.07
N SER A 113 -4.55 -9.99 2.94
CA SER A 113 -3.18 -10.47 2.72
C SER A 113 -3.06 -12.01 2.63
N ARG A 114 -4.08 -12.73 3.09
CA ARG A 114 -4.15 -14.21 2.97
C ARG A 114 -4.27 -14.71 1.52
N SER A 115 -4.48 -13.81 0.57
CA SER A 115 -4.62 -14.12 -0.85
C SER A 115 -4.17 -12.91 -1.66
N VAL A 116 -3.23 -13.11 -2.57
CA VAL A 116 -2.77 -12.06 -3.49
C VAL A 116 -3.94 -11.49 -4.31
N GLY A 117 -4.88 -12.36 -4.73
CA GLY A 117 -6.10 -11.94 -5.42
C GLY A 117 -7.00 -11.05 -4.57
N ALA A 118 -7.17 -11.36 -3.28
CA ALA A 118 -7.97 -10.54 -2.36
C ALA A 118 -7.29 -9.19 -2.09
N ALA A 119 -5.98 -9.15 -1.90
CA ALA A 119 -5.22 -7.92 -1.71
C ALA A 119 -5.29 -7.01 -2.95
N THR A 120 -5.22 -7.59 -4.15
CA THR A 120 -5.38 -6.84 -5.42
C THR A 120 -6.76 -6.20 -5.53
N VAL A 121 -7.82 -6.93 -5.18
CA VAL A 121 -9.19 -6.39 -5.13
C VAL A 121 -9.30 -5.29 -4.06
N PHE A 122 -8.76 -5.53 -2.87
CA PHE A 122 -8.77 -4.54 -1.78
C PHE A 122 -8.11 -3.24 -2.21
N ALA A 123 -6.90 -3.29 -2.76
CA ALA A 123 -6.17 -2.11 -3.21
C ALA A 123 -6.90 -1.37 -4.35
N GLY A 124 -7.43 -2.10 -5.33
CA GLY A 124 -8.18 -1.52 -6.44
C GLY A 124 -9.41 -0.74 -5.99
N LEU A 125 -10.16 -1.26 -5.01
CA LEU A 125 -11.34 -0.58 -4.46
C LEU A 125 -10.98 0.75 -3.78
N ARG A 126 -9.77 0.90 -3.22
CA ARG A 126 -9.33 2.18 -2.60
C ARG A 126 -9.22 3.31 -3.62
N VAL A 127 -8.88 2.99 -4.85
CA VAL A 127 -8.65 3.97 -5.92
C VAL A 127 -9.70 3.92 -7.05
N LYS A 128 -10.87 3.40 -6.77
CA LYS A 128 -11.97 3.27 -7.75
C LYS A 128 -11.55 2.49 -9.00
N ALA A 129 -10.78 1.41 -8.82
CA ALA A 129 -10.46 0.43 -9.84
C ALA A 129 -11.18 -0.87 -9.50
N GLY A 130 -12.32 -1.10 -10.11
CA GLY A 130 -13.17 -2.27 -9.88
C GLY A 130 -12.68 -3.51 -10.63
N VAL A 131 -13.46 -4.58 -10.55
CA VAL A 131 -13.27 -5.80 -11.35
C VAL A 131 -14.48 -5.97 -12.25
N ARG A 132 -14.26 -6.04 -13.57
CA ARG A 132 -15.32 -6.11 -14.60
C ARG A 132 -16.02 -7.45 -14.69
N ARG A 133 -15.51 -8.49 -14.06
CA ARG A 133 -16.27 -9.75 -13.96
C ARG A 133 -17.36 -9.62 -12.90
N GLY A 134 -18.56 -10.07 -13.24
CA GLY A 134 -19.62 -10.32 -12.22
C GLY A 134 -19.07 -11.23 -11.15
N LEU A 135 -19.77 -11.26 -9.98
CA LEU A 135 -19.38 -11.99 -8.76
C LEU A 135 -18.26 -12.99 -9.01
N ILE A 136 -17.15 -12.85 -8.30
CA ILE A 136 -15.95 -13.68 -8.39
C ILE A 136 -16.39 -15.16 -8.20
N GLY A 137 -17.07 -15.68 -9.19
CA GLY A 137 -17.33 -17.10 -9.35
C GLY A 137 -15.98 -17.72 -9.59
N ASP A 138 -15.81 -18.94 -9.18
CA ASP A 138 -14.57 -19.68 -9.15
C ASP A 138 -13.71 -19.45 -10.43
N VAL A 139 -12.91 -18.37 -10.41
CA VAL A 139 -12.03 -17.95 -11.51
C VAL A 139 -11.12 -19.12 -11.87
N VAL A 140 -10.54 -19.77 -10.86
CA VAL A 140 -9.63 -20.90 -11.03
C VAL A 140 -10.33 -22.07 -11.69
N ALA A 141 -11.54 -22.45 -11.23
CA ALA A 141 -12.32 -23.52 -11.88
C ALA A 141 -12.72 -23.17 -13.33
N GLY A 142 -12.88 -21.89 -13.63
CA GLY A 142 -13.05 -21.41 -15.00
C GLY A 142 -11.85 -21.75 -15.89
N TYR A 143 -10.64 -21.50 -15.40
CA TYR A 143 -9.40 -21.85 -16.10
C TYR A 143 -9.17 -23.37 -16.12
N GLU A 144 -9.42 -24.09 -15.03
CA GLU A 144 -9.31 -25.55 -14.99
C GLU A 144 -10.16 -26.26 -16.05
N LYS A 145 -11.38 -25.78 -16.29
CA LYS A 145 -12.27 -26.30 -17.34
C LYS A 145 -11.73 -26.07 -18.75
N ARG A 146 -10.80 -25.13 -18.94
CA ARG A 146 -10.16 -24.84 -20.23
C ARG A 146 -8.96 -25.72 -20.48
N LEU A 147 -8.41 -26.43 -19.47
CA LEU A 147 -7.26 -27.31 -19.64
C LEU A 147 -7.64 -28.48 -20.58
N LYS A 148 -6.94 -28.58 -21.72
CA LYS A 148 -7.11 -29.62 -22.67
C LYS A 148 -6.02 -30.68 -22.53
N LYS A 149 -6.42 -31.92 -22.23
CA LYS A 149 -5.50 -33.05 -22.17
C LYS A 149 -5.44 -33.78 -23.55
N PRO A 150 -4.30 -34.40 -23.86
CA PRO A 150 -3.21 -34.76 -22.96
C PRO A 150 -2.10 -33.72 -22.77
N ASN A 151 -2.00 -32.67 -23.55
CA ASN A 151 -0.90 -31.69 -23.45
C ASN A 151 -1.43 -30.27 -23.16
N CYS A 152 -1.90 -30.07 -21.93
CA CYS A 152 -2.52 -28.80 -21.52
C CYS A 152 -1.58 -27.58 -21.57
N LEU A 153 -0.28 -27.77 -21.32
CA LEU A 153 0.68 -26.69 -21.41
C LEU A 153 0.89 -26.20 -22.84
N LEU A 154 0.94 -27.11 -23.82
CA LEU A 154 0.99 -26.73 -25.22
C LEU A 154 -0.22 -25.89 -25.63
N ASP A 155 -1.43 -26.35 -25.31
CA ASP A 155 -2.67 -25.63 -25.62
C ASP A 155 -2.70 -24.23 -24.95
N ALA A 156 -2.20 -24.11 -23.72
CA ALA A 156 -2.10 -22.83 -23.02
C ALA A 156 -1.11 -21.87 -23.72
N VAL A 157 0.04 -22.38 -24.16
CA VAL A 157 1.04 -21.59 -24.89
C VAL A 157 0.48 -21.16 -26.25
N GLU A 158 -0.22 -22.02 -26.97
CA GLU A 158 -0.89 -21.67 -28.25
C GLU A 158 -1.90 -20.53 -28.04
N GLN A 159 -2.73 -20.60 -27.00
CA GLN A 159 -3.66 -19.51 -26.63
C GLN A 159 -2.93 -18.21 -26.28
N LEU A 160 -1.75 -18.26 -25.66
CA LEU A 160 -0.94 -17.10 -25.40
C LEU A 160 -0.42 -16.44 -26.68
N TYR A 161 0.04 -17.24 -27.66
CA TYR A 161 0.44 -16.74 -28.97
C TYR A 161 -0.72 -16.04 -29.69
N GLU A 162 -1.92 -16.64 -29.67
CA GLU A 162 -3.13 -16.01 -30.21
C GLU A 162 -3.47 -14.67 -29.51
N ALA A 163 -3.39 -14.64 -28.18
CA ALA A 163 -3.69 -13.44 -27.40
C ALA A 163 -2.69 -12.32 -27.68
N ALA A 164 -1.41 -12.63 -27.83
CA ALA A 164 -0.36 -11.64 -28.08
C ALA A 164 -0.47 -10.99 -29.48
N SER A 165 -1.25 -11.56 -30.42
CA SER A 165 -1.45 -11.08 -31.81
C SER A 165 -0.13 -10.80 -32.56
N ARG A 166 0.89 -11.59 -32.29
CA ARG A 166 2.23 -11.51 -32.91
C ARG A 166 2.54 -12.76 -33.72
N ALA A 167 1.54 -13.26 -34.45
CA ALA A 167 1.70 -14.43 -35.33
C ALA A 167 2.78 -14.26 -36.42
N ASP A 168 3.18 -13.02 -36.67
CA ASP A 168 4.18 -12.65 -37.69
C ASP A 168 5.62 -12.57 -37.15
N VAL A 169 5.84 -12.67 -35.83
CA VAL A 169 7.16 -12.39 -35.23
C VAL A 169 7.82 -13.60 -34.57
N VAL A 170 7.05 -14.57 -34.05
CA VAL A 170 7.61 -15.77 -33.39
C VAL A 170 6.84 -17.01 -33.88
N GLU A 171 7.47 -17.82 -34.73
CA GLU A 171 6.94 -19.15 -35.03
C GLU A 171 7.01 -20.04 -33.78
N LEU A 172 5.94 -20.80 -33.51
CA LEU A 172 5.95 -21.84 -32.49
C LEU A 172 7.14 -22.79 -32.77
N ASP A 173 7.98 -23.00 -31.77
CA ASP A 173 9.09 -23.94 -31.87
C ASP A 173 8.54 -25.35 -32.22
N ALA A 174 8.99 -25.91 -33.31
CA ALA A 174 8.58 -27.25 -33.76
C ALA A 174 8.87 -28.35 -32.71
N GLY A 175 9.79 -28.10 -31.77
CA GLY A 175 10.11 -28.97 -30.65
C GLY A 175 9.13 -28.87 -29.48
N LEU A 176 8.34 -27.79 -29.39
CA LEU A 176 7.48 -27.46 -28.26
C LEU A 176 6.49 -28.59 -27.89
N PRO A 177 5.78 -29.25 -28.83
CA PRO A 177 4.86 -30.33 -28.47
C PRO A 177 5.55 -31.51 -27.74
N LYS A 178 6.78 -31.81 -28.10
CA LYS A 178 7.57 -32.87 -27.45
C LYS A 178 8.09 -32.40 -26.09
N LEU A 179 8.52 -31.16 -26.00
CA LEU A 179 9.07 -30.57 -24.79
C LEU A 179 8.00 -30.48 -23.68
N THR A 180 6.81 -29.97 -24.00
CA THR A 180 5.70 -29.84 -23.06
C THR A 180 5.10 -31.20 -22.67
N ALA A 181 5.03 -32.15 -23.59
CA ALA A 181 4.56 -33.51 -23.31
C ALA A 181 5.51 -34.33 -22.43
N ALA A 182 6.75 -33.89 -22.24
CA ALA A 182 7.72 -34.55 -21.38
C ALA A 182 7.54 -34.17 -19.89
N LEU A 183 6.79 -33.13 -19.58
CA LEU A 183 6.52 -32.70 -18.19
C LEU A 183 5.42 -33.57 -17.57
N PRO A 184 5.57 -33.95 -16.29
CA PRO A 184 4.49 -34.63 -15.57
C PRO A 184 3.30 -33.68 -15.35
N ASP A 185 2.07 -34.25 -15.36
CA ASP A 185 0.83 -33.49 -15.17
C ASP A 185 0.85 -32.62 -13.89
N SER A 186 1.49 -33.11 -12.81
CA SER A 186 1.64 -32.38 -11.55
C SER A 186 2.40 -31.05 -11.68
N LEU A 187 3.17 -30.86 -12.73
CA LEU A 187 3.87 -29.63 -13.05
C LEU A 187 3.22 -28.93 -14.27
N ALA A 188 2.86 -29.69 -15.30
CA ALA A 188 2.30 -29.12 -16.54
C ALA A 188 0.95 -28.40 -16.31
N GLU A 189 0.08 -28.92 -15.43
CA GLU A 189 -1.22 -28.28 -15.14
C GLU A 189 -1.07 -26.94 -14.40
N PRO A 190 -0.31 -26.79 -13.31
CA PRO A 190 -0.03 -25.50 -12.68
C PRO A 190 0.55 -24.47 -13.65
N LEU A 191 1.53 -24.85 -14.46
CA LEU A 191 2.11 -23.96 -15.47
C LEU A 191 1.09 -23.52 -16.51
N ALA A 192 0.27 -24.46 -17.01
CA ALA A 192 -0.78 -24.16 -17.98
C ALA A 192 -1.83 -23.19 -17.44
N LEU A 193 -2.20 -23.28 -16.17
CA LEU A 193 -3.12 -22.34 -15.53
C LEU A 193 -2.56 -20.92 -15.52
N LEU A 194 -1.28 -20.73 -15.14
CA LEU A 194 -0.63 -19.41 -15.14
C LEU A 194 -0.51 -18.85 -16.55
N VAL A 195 -0.14 -19.67 -17.53
CA VAL A 195 -0.05 -19.26 -18.94
C VAL A 195 -1.40 -18.85 -19.50
N LEU A 196 -2.47 -19.57 -19.18
CA LEU A 196 -3.84 -19.20 -19.55
C LEU A 196 -4.26 -17.88 -18.90
N ALA A 197 -3.94 -17.69 -17.61
CA ALA A 197 -4.24 -16.44 -16.92
C ALA A 197 -3.45 -15.27 -17.53
N ALA A 198 -2.19 -15.47 -17.90
CA ALA A 198 -1.40 -14.47 -18.62
C ALA A 198 -1.99 -14.15 -20.00
N ALA A 199 -2.45 -15.15 -20.76
CA ALA A 199 -3.12 -14.95 -22.05
C ALA A 199 -4.40 -14.09 -21.92
N GLU A 200 -5.21 -14.31 -20.89
CA GLU A 200 -6.35 -13.42 -20.59
C GLU A 200 -5.88 -12.05 -20.10
N GLY A 201 -4.83 -12.00 -19.28
CA GLY A 201 -4.22 -10.75 -18.81
C GLY A 201 -3.81 -9.83 -19.96
N VAL A 202 -3.25 -10.38 -21.05
CA VAL A 202 -2.94 -9.62 -22.29
C VAL A 202 -4.18 -8.98 -22.88
N LYS A 203 -5.30 -9.71 -22.92
CA LYS A 203 -6.57 -9.18 -23.46
C LYS A 203 -7.12 -8.05 -22.61
N TRP A 204 -7.09 -8.21 -21.27
CA TRP A 204 -7.52 -7.18 -20.33
C TRP A 204 -6.63 -5.94 -20.41
N GLN A 205 -5.32 -6.13 -20.46
CA GLN A 205 -4.36 -5.04 -20.62
C GLN A 205 -4.59 -4.27 -21.93
N ARG A 206 -4.85 -4.98 -23.04
CA ARG A 206 -5.16 -4.34 -24.32
C ARG A 206 -6.37 -3.44 -24.23
N LEU A 207 -7.44 -3.88 -23.55
CA LEU A 207 -8.64 -3.07 -23.32
C LEU A 207 -8.34 -1.90 -22.38
N ALA A 208 -7.54 -2.11 -21.33
CA ALA A 208 -7.18 -1.06 -20.38
C ALA A 208 -6.42 0.10 -21.06
N PHE A 209 -5.58 -0.21 -22.05
CA PHE A 209 -4.74 0.75 -22.76
C PHE A 209 -5.19 0.98 -24.21
N GLU A 210 -6.45 0.72 -24.56
CA GLU A 210 -6.97 0.81 -25.95
C GLU A 210 -6.77 2.19 -26.55
N SER A 211 -6.92 3.25 -25.76
CA SER A 211 -6.79 4.65 -26.18
C SER A 211 -5.36 5.18 -26.20
N ILE A 212 -4.36 4.34 -25.96
CA ILE A 212 -2.94 4.73 -25.89
C ILE A 212 -2.18 4.09 -27.06
N GLU A 213 -1.64 4.93 -27.95
CA GLU A 213 -0.98 4.51 -29.18
C GLU A 213 0.48 4.11 -28.96
N ASP A 214 1.30 4.97 -28.36
CA ASP A 214 2.76 4.80 -28.25
C ASP A 214 3.18 4.22 -26.89
N ARG A 215 2.83 2.95 -26.63
CA ARG A 215 3.08 2.33 -25.32
C ARG A 215 4.57 2.09 -25.02
N ASP A 216 5.40 1.92 -26.04
CA ASP A 216 6.85 1.74 -25.85
C ASP A 216 7.49 3.05 -25.36
N ILE A 217 7.09 4.19 -25.93
CA ILE A 217 7.54 5.50 -25.47
C ILE A 217 7.01 5.78 -24.07
N LEU A 218 5.72 5.51 -23.84
CA LEU A 218 5.10 5.72 -22.51
C LEU A 218 5.75 4.86 -21.42
N PHE A 219 6.21 3.65 -21.75
CA PHE A 219 6.92 2.78 -20.79
C PHE A 219 8.19 3.46 -20.26
N ASP A 220 9.02 3.99 -21.13
CA ASP A 220 10.25 4.68 -20.75
C ASP A 220 9.95 6.01 -20.05
N GLU A 221 8.95 6.76 -20.52
CA GLU A 221 8.53 8.02 -19.90
C GLU A 221 7.91 7.82 -18.51
N ALA A 222 7.19 6.73 -18.26
CA ALA A 222 6.65 6.39 -16.95
C ALA A 222 7.75 6.12 -15.92
N ILE A 223 8.83 5.46 -16.33
CA ILE A 223 10.02 5.26 -15.48
C ILE A 223 10.68 6.61 -15.16
N GLN A 224 10.89 7.45 -16.16
CA GLN A 224 11.51 8.76 -15.97
C GLN A 224 10.63 9.69 -15.12
N TYR A 225 9.30 9.59 -15.25
CA TYR A 225 8.34 10.34 -14.44
C TYR A 225 8.55 10.12 -12.95
N VAL A 226 8.73 8.87 -12.54
CA VAL A 226 8.95 8.52 -11.13
C VAL A 226 10.23 9.12 -10.59
N SER A 227 11.32 9.03 -11.35
CA SER A 227 12.62 9.58 -10.96
C SER A 227 12.62 11.11 -10.83
N GLY A 228 11.65 11.77 -11.47
CA GLY A 228 11.54 13.23 -11.53
C GLY A 228 10.51 13.85 -10.59
N LEU A 229 9.72 13.07 -9.86
CA LEU A 229 8.56 13.56 -9.09
C LEU A 229 8.87 14.67 -8.08
N ASP A 230 10.08 14.69 -7.53
CA ASP A 230 10.53 15.69 -6.53
C ASP A 230 11.65 16.60 -7.05
N SER A 231 11.93 16.61 -8.34
CA SER A 231 12.99 17.45 -8.89
C SER A 231 12.42 18.59 -9.74
N ASP A 232 12.94 19.80 -9.50
CA ASP A 232 12.72 20.96 -10.41
C ASP A 232 13.25 20.72 -11.83
N LYS A 233 13.81 19.53 -12.09
CA LYS A 233 14.48 19.15 -13.34
C LYS A 233 13.63 18.28 -14.25
N THR A 234 12.41 17.91 -13.87
CA THR A 234 11.50 17.08 -14.68
C THR A 234 11.07 17.84 -15.94
N ASP A 235 11.17 17.21 -17.11
CA ASP A 235 10.60 17.76 -18.34
C ASP A 235 9.08 17.94 -18.20
N PRO A 236 8.57 19.18 -18.23
CA PRO A 236 7.12 19.41 -18.13
C PRO A 236 6.32 18.73 -19.24
N GLY A 237 6.93 18.51 -20.40
CA GLY A 237 6.30 17.81 -21.52
C GLY A 237 6.10 16.33 -21.22
N LEU A 238 7.12 15.66 -20.69
CA LEU A 238 7.04 14.26 -20.22
C LEU A 238 5.96 14.12 -19.15
N THR A 239 6.00 14.96 -18.12
CA THR A 239 5.01 14.97 -17.03
C THR A 239 3.60 15.02 -17.58
N ARG A 240 3.29 15.96 -18.50
CA ARG A 240 1.96 16.09 -19.10
C ARG A 240 1.56 14.87 -19.94
N ARG A 241 2.48 14.24 -20.67
CA ARG A 241 2.18 13.05 -21.47
C ARG A 241 1.81 11.87 -20.59
N VAL A 242 2.58 11.61 -19.53
CA VAL A 242 2.30 10.51 -18.58
C VAL A 242 0.96 10.75 -17.86
N GLU A 243 0.72 11.96 -17.36
CA GLU A 243 -0.53 12.31 -16.67
C GLU A 243 -1.74 12.29 -17.62
N HIS A 244 -1.57 12.67 -18.88
CA HIS A 244 -2.59 12.54 -19.91
C HIS A 244 -2.91 11.06 -20.18
N ALA A 245 -1.89 10.25 -20.39
CA ALA A 245 -2.04 8.81 -20.60
C ALA A 245 -2.73 8.13 -19.39
N ALA A 246 -2.33 8.48 -18.15
CA ALA A 246 -3.00 8.01 -16.95
C ALA A 246 -4.50 8.31 -16.94
N GLY A 247 -4.90 9.40 -17.57
CA GLY A 247 -6.30 9.76 -17.72
C GLY A 247 -7.07 8.99 -18.79
N LEU A 248 -6.39 8.26 -19.66
CA LEU A 248 -6.98 7.44 -20.71
C LEU A 248 -7.09 5.95 -20.34
N VAL A 249 -6.38 5.52 -19.30
CA VAL A 249 -6.41 4.12 -18.84
C VAL A 249 -7.77 3.75 -18.26
N ASP A 250 -8.34 2.62 -18.69
CA ASP A 250 -9.45 1.97 -18.00
C ASP A 250 -8.91 1.07 -16.87
N TYR A 251 -8.92 1.60 -15.67
CA TYR A 251 -8.39 0.93 -14.48
C TYR A 251 -9.23 -0.29 -14.03
N ASP A 252 -10.50 -0.39 -14.42
CA ASP A 252 -11.31 -1.57 -14.12
C ASP A 252 -10.84 -2.77 -14.95
N TYR A 253 -10.51 -2.56 -16.23
CA TYR A 253 -9.91 -3.62 -17.06
C TYR A 253 -8.51 -3.98 -16.57
N LEU A 254 -7.69 -2.98 -16.22
CA LEU A 254 -6.35 -3.22 -15.69
C LEU A 254 -6.41 -4.09 -14.42
N ASN A 255 -7.26 -3.72 -13.47
CA ASN A 255 -7.40 -4.46 -12.21
C ASN A 255 -8.05 -5.84 -12.42
N THR A 256 -8.93 -6.00 -13.41
CA THR A 256 -9.50 -7.31 -13.73
C THR A 256 -8.43 -8.31 -14.15
N GLY A 257 -7.53 -7.90 -15.06
CA GLY A 257 -6.43 -8.76 -15.52
C GLY A 257 -5.48 -9.14 -14.40
N ALA A 258 -5.11 -8.18 -13.55
CA ALA A 258 -4.26 -8.45 -12.39
C ALA A 258 -4.92 -9.40 -11.39
N THR A 259 -6.19 -9.20 -11.09
CA THR A 259 -6.96 -10.05 -10.16
C THR A 259 -7.09 -11.48 -10.67
N ASP A 260 -7.32 -11.67 -11.97
CA ASP A 260 -7.39 -13.00 -12.57
C ASP A 260 -6.05 -13.77 -12.42
N ILE A 261 -4.93 -13.11 -12.74
CA ILE A 261 -3.59 -13.71 -12.58
C ILE A 261 -3.33 -14.02 -11.09
N ALA A 262 -3.61 -13.08 -10.20
CA ALA A 262 -3.38 -13.23 -8.77
C ALA A 262 -4.18 -14.40 -8.15
N MET A 263 -5.45 -14.58 -8.52
CA MET A 263 -6.27 -15.70 -8.04
C MET A 263 -5.76 -17.06 -8.54
N VAL A 264 -5.25 -17.12 -9.77
CA VAL A 264 -4.63 -18.33 -10.29
C VAL A 264 -3.30 -18.58 -9.58
N LEU A 265 -2.50 -17.55 -9.34
CA LEU A 265 -1.25 -17.62 -8.58
C LEU A 265 -1.49 -18.23 -7.19
N ASP A 266 -2.47 -17.73 -6.41
CA ASP A 266 -2.85 -18.28 -5.10
C ASP A 266 -3.15 -19.79 -5.12
N SER A 267 -3.74 -20.29 -6.22
CA SER A 267 -4.01 -21.73 -6.37
C SER A 267 -2.78 -22.52 -6.77
N VAL A 268 -1.94 -21.93 -7.60
CA VAL A 268 -0.77 -22.61 -8.19
C VAL A 268 0.36 -22.74 -7.18
N VAL A 269 0.65 -21.71 -6.39
CA VAL A 269 1.71 -21.78 -5.37
C VAL A 269 1.52 -22.94 -4.39
N VAL A 270 0.28 -23.21 -3.99
CA VAL A 270 -0.06 -24.35 -3.11
C VAL A 270 0.24 -25.70 -3.80
N ARG A 271 0.02 -25.81 -5.11
CA ARG A 271 0.30 -27.03 -5.87
C ARG A 271 1.80 -27.25 -6.06
N LEU A 272 2.54 -26.18 -6.36
CA LEU A 272 3.99 -26.22 -6.54
C LEU A 272 4.70 -26.54 -5.22
N ALA A 273 4.30 -25.94 -4.11
CA ALA A 273 4.83 -26.24 -2.76
C ALA A 273 4.63 -27.75 -2.41
N ARG A 274 3.45 -28.30 -2.70
CA ARG A 274 3.21 -29.74 -2.51
C ARG A 274 4.08 -30.61 -3.42
N LEU A 275 4.31 -30.17 -4.65
CA LEU A 275 5.18 -30.88 -5.58
C LEU A 275 6.63 -30.87 -5.08
N ALA A 276 7.17 -29.71 -4.72
CA ALA A 276 8.52 -29.58 -4.17
C ALA A 276 8.70 -30.43 -2.90
N SER A 277 7.74 -30.37 -1.98
CA SER A 277 7.74 -31.16 -0.73
C SER A 277 7.64 -32.67 -0.95
N SER A 278 7.29 -33.15 -2.17
CA SER A 278 7.23 -34.58 -2.48
C SER A 278 8.60 -35.25 -2.45
N GLY A 279 9.69 -34.47 -2.59
CA GLY A 279 11.06 -34.98 -2.65
C GLY A 279 11.34 -35.89 -3.83
N ALA A 280 10.56 -35.82 -4.91
CA ALA A 280 10.72 -36.68 -6.06
C ALA A 280 12.11 -36.49 -6.71
N PRO A 281 12.89 -37.55 -6.97
CA PRO A 281 14.29 -37.43 -7.40
C PRO A 281 14.51 -36.65 -8.71
N TRP A 282 13.50 -36.59 -9.58
CA TRP A 282 13.59 -35.87 -10.83
C TRP A 282 13.55 -34.34 -10.66
N LEU A 283 12.98 -33.85 -9.54
CA LEU A 283 12.92 -32.42 -9.23
C LEU A 283 14.32 -31.82 -9.16
N LYS A 284 15.27 -32.54 -8.60
CA LYS A 284 16.64 -32.03 -8.40
C LYS A 284 17.33 -31.59 -9.69
N LYS A 285 17.03 -32.25 -10.81
CA LYS A 285 17.65 -31.98 -12.13
C LYS A 285 16.65 -31.38 -13.13
N LEU A 286 15.50 -30.96 -12.67
CA LEU A 286 14.52 -30.32 -13.52
C LEU A 286 15.11 -29.03 -14.11
N SER A 287 15.06 -28.91 -15.42
CA SER A 287 15.30 -27.64 -16.10
C SER A 287 14.47 -27.65 -17.39
N PHE A 288 13.58 -26.70 -17.48
CA PHE A 288 12.68 -26.54 -18.61
C PHE A 288 12.68 -25.08 -19.05
N THR A 289 12.77 -24.83 -20.35
CA THR A 289 12.65 -23.48 -20.90
C THR A 289 11.80 -23.54 -22.17
N CYS A 290 10.85 -22.63 -22.27
CA CYS A 290 9.97 -22.47 -23.42
C CYS A 290 9.88 -21.01 -23.81
N ARG A 291 10.14 -20.66 -25.07
CA ARG A 291 9.99 -19.30 -25.59
C ARG A 291 8.53 -18.95 -25.82
N THR A 292 8.16 -17.71 -25.51
CA THR A 292 6.83 -17.16 -25.81
C THR A 292 6.94 -15.71 -26.32
N PRO A 293 5.86 -15.17 -26.92
CA PRO A 293 5.86 -13.77 -27.37
C PRO A 293 6.01 -12.72 -26.27
N LEU A 294 5.77 -13.10 -25.01
CA LEU A 294 5.86 -12.20 -23.85
C LEU A 294 7.15 -12.40 -23.04
N GLY A 295 8.02 -13.32 -23.45
CA GLY A 295 9.21 -13.74 -22.74
C GLY A 295 9.23 -15.23 -22.46
N ASP A 296 10.32 -15.72 -21.90
CA ASP A 296 10.52 -17.16 -21.68
C ASP A 296 9.72 -17.66 -20.47
N ILE A 297 9.26 -18.91 -20.53
CA ILE A 297 8.85 -19.70 -19.38
C ILE A 297 10.07 -20.51 -18.95
N ILE A 298 10.53 -20.33 -17.72
CA ILE A 298 11.70 -21.01 -17.16
C ILE A 298 11.24 -21.74 -15.91
N VAL A 299 11.54 -23.04 -15.82
CA VAL A 299 11.21 -23.85 -14.64
C VAL A 299 12.44 -24.64 -14.25
N ASN A 300 12.90 -24.47 -13.02
CA ASN A 300 14.02 -25.17 -12.46
C ASN A 300 13.63 -25.99 -11.23
N GLY A 301 14.53 -26.89 -10.86
CA GLY A 301 14.32 -27.81 -9.74
C GLY A 301 14.81 -27.27 -8.42
N THR A 302 15.40 -28.14 -7.60
CA THR A 302 15.81 -27.81 -6.22
C THR A 302 17.32 -27.67 -6.03
N ASP A 303 18.11 -27.64 -7.11
CA ASP A 303 19.53 -27.27 -7.06
C ASP A 303 19.67 -25.76 -7.23
N PRO A 304 20.67 -25.09 -6.63
CA PRO A 304 20.87 -23.64 -6.79
C PRO A 304 21.06 -23.18 -8.24
N HIS A 305 20.40 -22.09 -8.62
CA HIS A 305 20.41 -21.51 -9.96
C HIS A 305 20.82 -20.03 -9.98
N VAL A 306 21.13 -19.53 -11.17
CA VAL A 306 21.41 -18.11 -11.42
C VAL A 306 20.57 -17.61 -12.60
N TYR A 307 19.62 -16.74 -12.32
CA TYR A 307 18.73 -16.10 -13.30
C TYR A 307 19.35 -14.79 -13.79
N ARG A 308 19.88 -14.79 -15.02
CA ARG A 308 20.72 -13.70 -15.55
C ARG A 308 19.91 -12.49 -15.97
N SER A 309 20.48 -11.31 -15.85
CA SER A 309 19.87 -10.01 -16.15
C SER A 309 19.44 -9.79 -17.61
N ALA A 310 19.97 -10.55 -18.56
CA ALA A 310 19.57 -10.49 -19.98
C ALA A 310 18.20 -11.11 -20.27
N LEU A 311 17.61 -11.80 -19.29
CA LEU A 311 16.30 -12.44 -19.39
C LEU A 311 15.20 -11.43 -19.14
N ALA A 312 14.11 -11.54 -19.93
CA ALA A 312 12.84 -10.86 -19.68
C ALA A 312 11.75 -11.94 -19.65
N PRO A 313 11.68 -12.77 -18.59
CA PRO A 313 10.80 -13.93 -18.57
C PRO A 313 9.35 -13.51 -18.37
N LEU A 314 8.44 -14.27 -19.03
CA LEU A 314 7.02 -14.28 -18.70
C LEU A 314 6.79 -14.97 -17.36
N LEU A 315 7.43 -16.13 -17.17
CA LEU A 315 7.23 -16.98 -16.01
C LEU A 315 8.55 -17.61 -15.58
N VAL A 316 8.93 -17.43 -14.33
CA VAL A 316 9.97 -18.20 -13.65
C VAL A 316 9.33 -19.01 -12.54
N VAL A 317 9.63 -20.29 -12.46
CA VAL A 317 9.30 -21.15 -11.33
C VAL A 317 10.57 -21.84 -10.89
N ASP A 318 11.03 -21.56 -9.69
CA ASP A 318 12.04 -22.34 -8.99
C ASP A 318 11.38 -23.17 -7.89
N LEU A 319 11.78 -24.42 -7.77
CA LEU A 319 11.20 -25.36 -6.79
C LEU A 319 12.04 -25.48 -5.54
N GLY A 320 13.08 -24.66 -5.40
CA GLY A 320 13.95 -24.53 -4.25
C GLY A 320 15.43 -24.53 -4.60
N GLY A 321 16.24 -24.11 -3.67
CA GLY A 321 17.66 -23.89 -3.82
C GLY A 321 18.04 -22.66 -3.02
N ASN A 322 19.26 -22.22 -3.09
CA ASN A 322 19.64 -20.89 -2.67
C ASN A 322 20.08 -20.14 -3.93
N ASP A 323 19.18 -19.35 -4.47
CA ASP A 323 19.23 -18.87 -5.84
C ASP A 323 19.69 -17.41 -5.95
N LEU A 324 20.17 -17.04 -7.12
CA LEU A 324 20.51 -15.67 -7.44
C LEU A 324 19.65 -15.17 -8.62
N TYR A 325 18.74 -14.29 -8.29
CA TYR A 325 17.87 -13.62 -9.26
C TYR A 325 18.46 -12.27 -9.65
N LEU A 326 18.85 -12.12 -10.91
CA LEU A 326 19.22 -10.84 -11.53
C LEU A 326 18.14 -10.38 -12.51
N ALA A 327 17.04 -11.13 -12.65
CA ALA A 327 15.87 -10.83 -13.46
C ALA A 327 14.67 -11.70 -13.06
N GLY A 328 13.47 -11.29 -13.43
CA GLY A 328 12.22 -12.01 -13.22
C GLY A 328 11.25 -11.25 -12.32
N GLY A 329 9.97 -11.59 -12.43
CA GLY A 329 8.89 -10.97 -11.65
C GLY A 329 8.72 -9.47 -11.88
N SER A 330 9.13 -8.93 -13.04
CA SER A 330 9.00 -7.50 -13.36
C SER A 330 8.79 -7.26 -14.85
N THR A 331 8.03 -6.23 -15.21
CA THR A 331 7.83 -5.83 -16.60
C THR A 331 9.09 -5.16 -17.16
N GLN A 332 9.52 -5.54 -18.37
CA GLN A 332 10.77 -5.04 -18.96
C GLN A 332 10.59 -4.16 -20.20
N SER A 333 9.38 -4.16 -20.77
CA SER A 333 8.98 -3.33 -21.90
C SER A 333 7.46 -3.40 -22.08
N ALA A 334 6.89 -2.56 -22.93
CA ALA A 334 5.47 -2.67 -23.27
C ALA A 334 5.11 -4.01 -23.94
N SER A 335 6.09 -4.71 -24.51
CA SER A 335 5.91 -6.04 -25.09
C SER A 335 6.13 -7.19 -24.09
N ASN A 336 6.95 -7.01 -23.06
CA ASN A 336 7.06 -7.91 -21.91
C ASN A 336 6.29 -7.28 -20.74
N SER A 337 4.99 -7.21 -20.88
CA SER A 337 4.09 -6.50 -20.00
C SER A 337 3.48 -7.36 -18.89
N ILE A 338 3.81 -8.65 -18.87
CA ILE A 338 3.43 -9.59 -17.81
C ILE A 338 4.66 -10.38 -17.42
N SER A 339 4.95 -10.43 -16.11
CA SER A 339 6.04 -11.25 -15.59
C SER A 339 5.65 -11.81 -14.21
N ILE A 340 5.84 -13.12 -14.06
CA ILE A 340 5.51 -13.87 -12.85
C ILE A 340 6.77 -14.62 -12.40
N LEU A 341 7.17 -14.49 -11.15
CA LEU A 341 8.22 -15.27 -10.53
C LEU A 341 7.66 -15.97 -9.30
N ILE A 342 7.89 -17.26 -9.20
CA ILE A 342 7.56 -18.08 -8.03
C ILE A 342 8.83 -18.77 -7.59
N ASP A 343 9.27 -18.51 -6.36
CA ASP A 343 10.23 -19.32 -5.64
C ASP A 343 9.50 -20.15 -4.57
N VAL A 344 9.90 -21.40 -4.41
CA VAL A 344 9.21 -22.30 -3.47
C VAL A 344 9.97 -22.46 -2.16
N ALA A 345 11.27 -22.35 -2.17
CA ALA A 345 12.07 -22.47 -0.94
C ALA A 345 13.55 -22.17 -1.20
N GLY A 346 14.17 -21.46 -0.32
CA GLY A 346 15.59 -21.17 -0.40
C GLY A 346 15.97 -20.08 0.57
N ASN A 347 17.21 -19.71 0.62
CA ASN A 347 17.65 -18.42 1.13
C ASN A 347 18.21 -17.67 -0.09
N ASP A 348 17.39 -16.84 -0.66
CA ASP A 348 17.55 -16.36 -2.02
C ASP A 348 18.05 -14.91 -2.08
N ARG A 349 18.56 -14.55 -3.23
CA ARG A 349 19.06 -13.20 -3.45
C ARG A 349 18.46 -12.60 -4.72
N TYR A 350 17.62 -11.63 -4.53
CA TYR A 350 16.98 -10.85 -5.57
C TYR A 350 17.75 -9.53 -5.73
N VAL A 351 18.68 -9.47 -6.69
CA VAL A 351 19.62 -8.35 -6.80
C VAL A 351 19.49 -7.63 -8.13
N CYS A 352 19.12 -6.36 -8.12
CA CYS A 352 19.11 -5.53 -9.31
C CYS A 352 20.54 -5.44 -9.90
N PRO A 353 20.74 -5.68 -11.21
CA PRO A 353 22.08 -5.67 -11.83
C PRO A 353 22.87 -4.38 -11.61
N ALA A 354 22.21 -3.24 -11.51
CA ALA A 354 22.83 -1.97 -11.21
C ALA A 354 23.43 -1.93 -9.78
N SER A 355 22.80 -2.63 -8.82
CA SER A 355 23.34 -2.80 -7.46
C SER A 355 24.52 -3.77 -7.45
N ALA A 356 24.42 -4.89 -8.18
CA ALA A 356 25.46 -5.91 -8.22
C ALA A 356 26.80 -5.40 -8.75
N SER A 357 26.81 -4.43 -9.68
CA SER A 357 28.05 -3.84 -10.22
C SER A 357 28.78 -2.95 -9.23
N ARG A 358 28.18 -2.58 -8.11
CA ARG A 358 28.72 -1.64 -7.10
C ARG A 358 29.25 -2.29 -5.83
N ASP A 359 28.76 -3.45 -5.47
CA ASP A 359 29.24 -4.21 -4.32
C ASP A 359 30.77 -4.52 -4.40
N THR A 360 31.32 -4.49 -5.60
CA THR A 360 32.75 -4.72 -5.85
C THR A 360 33.63 -3.46 -5.78
N SER A 361 33.04 -2.25 -5.73
CA SER A 361 33.79 -0.98 -5.84
C SER A 361 33.76 -0.08 -4.61
N GLY A 362 33.00 -0.41 -3.56
CA GLY A 362 32.88 0.41 -2.34
C GLY A 362 32.38 1.85 -2.60
N GLY A 363 31.71 2.07 -3.72
CA GLY A 363 31.16 3.37 -4.08
C GLY A 363 29.93 3.75 -3.27
N SER A 364 29.84 5.01 -2.85
CA SER A 364 28.68 5.55 -2.17
C SER A 364 27.44 5.57 -3.08
N TRP A 365 26.23 5.50 -2.51
CA TRP A 365 24.95 5.63 -3.21
C TRP A 365 24.83 6.96 -4.00
N GLU A 366 25.58 8.01 -3.63
CA GLU A 366 25.67 9.30 -4.35
C GLU A 366 26.19 9.16 -5.79
N ALA A 367 27.13 8.25 -6.05
CA ALA A 367 27.55 7.94 -7.41
C ALA A 367 26.44 7.29 -8.24
N ALA A 368 25.37 6.83 -7.58
CA ALA A 368 24.20 6.20 -8.14
C ALA A 368 23.17 7.17 -8.71
N ALA A 369 23.08 8.38 -8.19
CA ALA A 369 22.08 9.37 -8.60
C ALA A 369 22.18 9.75 -10.09
N GLY A 370 23.31 9.58 -10.73
CA GLY A 370 23.51 9.91 -12.15
C GLY A 370 22.94 8.91 -13.17
N GLY A 371 22.37 7.77 -12.74
CA GLY A 371 21.86 6.72 -13.64
C GLY A 371 20.45 6.24 -13.36
N ILE A 372 19.77 6.81 -12.38
CA ILE A 372 18.46 6.37 -11.86
C ILE A 372 17.35 6.53 -12.90
N ASP A 373 17.44 7.51 -13.78
CA ASP A 373 16.38 7.93 -14.71
C ASP A 373 16.01 6.89 -15.78
N ARG A 374 16.70 5.76 -15.84
CA ARG A 374 16.49 4.72 -16.86
C ARG A 374 16.53 3.29 -16.33
N GLU A 375 16.53 3.13 -15.02
CA GLU A 375 16.54 1.79 -14.46
C GLU A 375 15.16 1.15 -14.59
N LYS A 376 15.13 -0.01 -15.24
CA LYS A 376 13.90 -0.79 -15.42
C LYS A 376 13.41 -1.34 -14.09
N PRO A 377 12.09 -1.58 -13.96
CA PRO A 377 11.54 -2.19 -12.76
C PRO A 377 12.13 -3.57 -12.47
N SER A 378 12.14 -3.95 -11.20
CA SER A 378 12.64 -5.25 -10.74
C SER A 378 11.71 -5.85 -9.68
N PHE A 379 11.76 -7.14 -9.48
CA PHE A 379 11.18 -7.91 -8.38
C PHE A 379 9.80 -7.41 -7.89
N GLY A 380 8.74 -7.76 -8.60
CA GLY A 380 7.38 -7.28 -8.31
C GLY A 380 7.08 -5.89 -8.87
N GLY A 381 8.00 -5.30 -9.64
CA GLY A 381 7.83 -3.96 -10.22
C GLY A 381 7.11 -3.98 -11.57
N ALA A 382 6.05 -3.19 -11.73
CA ALA A 382 5.22 -3.13 -12.92
C ALA A 382 5.13 -1.73 -13.55
N VAL A 383 5.37 -1.65 -14.85
CA VAL A 383 5.06 -0.47 -15.67
C VAL A 383 4.16 -0.92 -16.82
N LEU A 384 3.01 -0.28 -17.01
CA LEU A 384 2.01 -0.55 -18.06
C LEU A 384 1.52 -2.00 -18.13
N GLY A 385 1.58 -2.76 -17.02
CA GLY A 385 1.26 -4.18 -17.04
C GLY A 385 1.18 -4.81 -15.67
N TYR A 386 1.57 -6.09 -15.59
CA TYR A 386 1.41 -6.91 -14.40
C TYR A 386 2.73 -7.58 -14.01
N ALA A 387 3.13 -7.42 -12.76
CA ALA A 387 4.31 -8.07 -12.21
C ALA A 387 3.96 -8.75 -10.88
N PHE A 388 4.32 -10.03 -10.77
CA PHE A 388 4.10 -10.80 -9.55
C PHE A 388 5.39 -11.51 -9.17
N LEU A 389 5.79 -11.37 -7.91
CA LEU A 389 6.79 -12.17 -7.26
C LEU A 389 6.15 -12.84 -6.05
N ALA A 390 6.21 -14.16 -5.96
CA ALA A 390 5.80 -14.94 -4.82
C ALA A 390 6.98 -15.78 -4.35
N ASP A 391 7.49 -15.48 -3.16
CA ASP A 391 8.44 -16.29 -2.41
C ASP A 391 7.68 -17.07 -1.33
N LEU A 392 7.97 -18.36 -1.20
CA LEU A 392 7.24 -19.20 -0.25
C LEU A 392 8.04 -19.52 1.00
N GLY A 393 9.26 -19.02 1.09
CA GLY A 393 10.01 -19.06 2.34
C GLY A 393 11.49 -19.25 2.22
N GLY A 394 12.16 -18.63 3.13
CA GLY A 394 13.60 -18.55 3.24
C GLY A 394 13.98 -17.33 4.08
N ASN A 395 15.26 -17.10 4.28
CA ASN A 395 15.73 -15.80 4.78
C ASN A 395 16.37 -15.08 3.60
N ASP A 396 15.60 -14.16 2.99
CA ASP A 396 15.86 -13.66 1.66
C ASP A 396 16.45 -12.25 1.65
N TYR A 397 17.12 -11.93 0.56
CA TYR A 397 17.72 -10.63 0.39
C TYR A 397 17.23 -9.97 -0.91
N TYR A 398 16.42 -8.94 -0.77
CA TYR A 398 15.89 -8.14 -1.87
C TYR A 398 16.67 -6.83 -1.99
N ASP A 399 17.48 -6.67 -3.02
CA ASP A 399 18.18 -5.42 -3.36
C ASP A 399 17.63 -4.89 -4.69
N GLY A 400 16.49 -4.21 -4.61
CA GLY A 400 15.91 -3.44 -5.70
C GLY A 400 16.45 -2.01 -5.70
N ARG A 401 16.16 -1.26 -6.75
CA ARG A 401 16.48 0.18 -6.78
C ARG A 401 15.22 1.01 -6.88
N ASN A 402 14.75 1.27 -8.09
CA ASN A 402 13.51 1.98 -8.33
C ASN A 402 12.46 1.03 -8.85
N LEU A 403 11.21 1.28 -8.57
CA LEU A 403 10.09 0.48 -9.06
C LEU A 403 10.30 -1.02 -8.81
N SER A 404 10.47 -1.38 -7.55
CA SER A 404 10.73 -2.76 -7.15
C SER A 404 9.88 -3.16 -5.94
N GLN A 405 9.93 -4.45 -5.57
CA GLN A 405 9.32 -4.96 -4.34
C GLN A 405 7.83 -4.56 -4.23
N GLY A 406 7.05 -4.97 -5.25
CA GLY A 406 5.61 -4.70 -5.30
C GLY A 406 5.26 -3.26 -5.68
N ALA A 407 6.01 -2.62 -6.57
CA ALA A 407 5.73 -1.26 -7.02
C ALA A 407 5.03 -1.22 -8.39
N ALA A 408 4.28 -0.15 -8.66
CA ALA A 408 3.63 0.01 -9.96
C ALA A 408 3.51 1.45 -10.43
N VAL A 409 3.67 1.63 -11.75
CA VAL A 409 3.27 2.84 -12.48
C VAL A 409 2.38 2.45 -13.65
N LEU A 410 1.14 2.96 -13.69
CA LEU A 410 0.16 2.58 -14.72
C LEU A 410 0.01 1.05 -14.85
N GLY A 411 0.13 0.32 -13.73
CA GLY A 411 0.18 -1.13 -13.70
C GLY A 411 -0.26 -1.71 -12.37
N VAL A 412 0.00 -3.01 -12.18
CA VAL A 412 -0.17 -3.69 -10.90
C VAL A 412 1.08 -4.50 -10.60
N GLY A 413 1.77 -4.14 -9.53
CA GLY A 413 2.98 -4.80 -9.05
C GLY A 413 2.76 -5.43 -7.68
N VAL A 414 3.18 -6.67 -7.52
CA VAL A 414 2.99 -7.45 -6.30
C VAL A 414 4.28 -8.17 -5.92
N LEU A 415 4.69 -8.04 -4.65
CA LEU A 415 5.58 -8.95 -3.95
C LEU A 415 4.75 -9.64 -2.86
N CYS A 416 4.84 -10.94 -2.73
CA CYS A 416 4.29 -11.71 -1.62
C CYS A 416 5.36 -12.65 -1.11
N ASP A 417 5.78 -12.45 0.13
CA ASP A 417 6.65 -13.32 0.90
C ASP A 417 5.82 -14.09 1.94
N GLU A 418 6.05 -15.38 2.06
CA GLU A 418 5.28 -16.21 2.99
C GLU A 418 5.97 -16.34 4.35
N SER A 419 7.31 -16.35 4.38
CA SER A 419 8.02 -16.55 5.66
C SER A 419 9.53 -16.43 5.54
N GLY A 420 10.15 -15.83 6.54
CA GLY A 420 11.60 -15.74 6.68
C GLY A 420 12.02 -14.46 7.40
N ASP A 421 13.24 -14.40 7.91
CA ASP A 421 13.81 -13.14 8.39
C ASP A 421 14.48 -12.44 7.21
N ASP A 422 13.76 -11.51 6.55
CA ASP A 422 14.11 -10.97 5.26
C ASP A 422 14.75 -9.58 5.34
N ARG A 423 15.44 -9.23 4.27
CA ARG A 423 16.03 -7.88 4.11
C ARG A 423 15.66 -7.27 2.78
N ALA A 424 14.76 -6.32 2.81
CA ALA A 424 14.29 -5.59 1.66
C ALA A 424 14.94 -4.20 1.60
N LYS A 425 15.81 -3.99 0.60
CA LYS A 425 16.50 -2.73 0.37
C LYS A 425 16.15 -2.15 -0.99
N SER A 426 15.84 -0.85 -1.02
CA SER A 426 15.52 -0.13 -2.24
C SER A 426 15.90 1.35 -2.18
N PHE A 427 15.74 2.05 -3.28
CA PHE A 427 16.08 3.47 -3.38
C PHE A 427 14.82 4.34 -3.37
N THR A 428 13.93 4.20 -4.37
CA THR A 428 12.67 4.96 -4.42
C THR A 428 11.55 4.19 -5.13
N ALA A 429 10.31 4.59 -4.87
CA ALA A 429 9.08 4.01 -5.43
C ALA A 429 9.07 2.47 -5.34
N SER A 430 9.11 1.95 -4.13
CA SER A 430 9.29 0.52 -3.86
C SER A 430 8.50 0.07 -2.63
N GLN A 431 8.58 -1.22 -2.27
CA GLN A 431 7.97 -1.76 -1.06
C GLN A 431 6.47 -1.38 -0.97
N GLY A 432 5.72 -1.78 -2.00
CA GLY A 432 4.29 -1.49 -2.09
C GLY A 432 3.99 -0.06 -2.51
N ALA A 433 4.67 0.51 -3.50
CA ALA A 433 4.41 1.86 -3.99
C ALA A 433 3.50 1.87 -5.23
N GLY A 434 2.39 2.60 -5.18
CA GLY A 434 1.41 2.71 -6.28
C GLY A 434 1.31 4.13 -6.84
N LEU A 435 1.59 4.29 -8.14
CA LEU A 435 1.51 5.55 -8.88
C LEU A 435 0.64 5.34 -10.13
N PHE A 436 -0.53 5.94 -10.20
CA PHE A 436 -1.52 5.63 -11.25
C PHE A 436 -1.73 4.11 -11.40
N GLY A 437 -1.71 3.36 -10.31
CA GLY A 437 -1.73 1.90 -10.32
C GLY A 437 -1.72 1.32 -8.91
N LEU A 438 -1.51 0.00 -8.81
CA LEU A 438 -1.52 -0.71 -7.53
C LEU A 438 -0.14 -1.28 -7.23
N GLY A 439 0.48 -0.80 -6.15
CA GLY A 439 1.71 -1.37 -5.60
C GLY A 439 1.39 -2.12 -4.31
N ILE A 440 1.75 -3.40 -4.24
CA ILE A 440 1.37 -4.28 -3.14
C ILE A 440 2.59 -5.09 -2.70
N ALA A 441 2.98 -4.94 -1.44
CA ALA A 441 3.95 -5.80 -0.77
C ALA A 441 3.26 -6.49 0.41
N ILE A 442 3.40 -7.80 0.50
CA ILE A 442 2.86 -8.62 1.57
C ILE A 442 4.02 -9.45 2.10
N ASN A 443 4.32 -9.34 3.39
CA ASN A 443 5.09 -10.30 4.14
C ASN A 443 4.18 -10.95 5.18
N ARG A 444 4.27 -12.24 5.39
CA ARG A 444 3.35 -12.91 6.31
C ARG A 444 3.98 -13.28 7.64
N SER A 445 5.28 -13.48 7.68
CA SER A 445 5.95 -13.78 8.93
C SER A 445 7.47 -13.74 8.82
N GLY A 446 8.11 -13.16 9.81
CA GLY A 446 9.57 -13.06 9.93
C GLY A 446 9.95 -11.85 10.76
N ASN A 447 11.22 -11.67 11.09
CA ASN A 447 11.70 -10.42 11.66
C ASN A 447 12.43 -9.67 10.55
N ASP A 448 11.73 -8.75 9.91
CA ASP A 448 12.10 -8.20 8.63
C ASP A 448 12.77 -6.82 8.70
N GLN A 449 13.55 -6.49 7.70
CA GLN A 449 14.23 -5.21 7.62
C GLN A 449 13.90 -4.52 6.28
N TYR A 450 13.08 -3.51 6.33
CA TYR A 450 12.69 -2.69 5.19
C TYR A 450 13.50 -1.40 5.17
N HIS A 451 14.22 -1.17 4.09
CA HIS A 451 15.03 0.03 3.93
C HIS A 451 14.75 0.70 2.57
N VAL A 452 14.34 1.95 2.61
CA VAL A 452 14.10 2.80 1.44
C VAL A 452 14.67 4.19 1.69
N TYR A 453 14.92 4.98 0.64
CA TYR A 453 15.23 6.40 0.81
C TYR A 453 13.99 7.27 0.69
N GLN A 454 13.10 6.97 -0.29
CA GLN A 454 11.94 7.79 -0.58
C GLN A 454 10.83 6.99 -1.25
N GLN A 455 9.56 7.39 -1.08
CA GLN A 455 8.40 6.88 -1.82
C GLN A 455 8.22 5.35 -1.70
N GLY A 456 8.21 4.84 -0.48
CA GLY A 456 8.10 3.40 -0.25
C GLY A 456 7.27 3.04 0.96
N GLN A 457 7.30 1.74 1.31
CA GLN A 457 6.62 1.22 2.50
C GLN A 457 5.14 1.63 2.52
N GLY A 458 4.42 1.29 1.43
CA GLY A 458 3.01 1.64 1.28
C GLY A 458 2.76 3.07 0.78
N TYR A 459 3.54 3.57 -0.17
CA TYR A 459 3.35 4.91 -0.74
C TYR A 459 2.28 4.94 -1.84
N GLY A 460 1.26 5.78 -1.70
CA GLY A 460 0.19 5.98 -2.69
C GLY A 460 0.22 7.37 -3.33
N TYR A 461 0.54 7.45 -4.62
CA TYR A 461 0.47 8.67 -5.41
C TYR A 461 -0.86 8.80 -6.17
N VAL A 462 -1.04 9.84 -6.96
CA VAL A 462 -2.25 10.13 -7.77
C VAL A 462 -2.84 8.88 -8.39
N LYS A 463 -4.13 8.61 -8.16
CA LYS A 463 -4.84 7.41 -8.66
C LYS A 463 -4.13 6.10 -8.31
N GLY A 464 -3.22 6.12 -7.33
CA GLY A 464 -2.44 4.98 -6.87
C GLY A 464 -2.90 4.48 -5.51
N CYS A 465 -2.82 3.17 -5.30
CA CYS A 465 -2.83 2.55 -3.98
C CYS A 465 -1.47 1.94 -3.73
N GLY A 466 -0.78 2.42 -2.70
CA GLY A 466 0.41 1.78 -2.16
C GLY A 466 0.03 1.01 -0.90
N LEU A 467 0.40 -0.26 -0.83
CA LEU A 467 0.04 -1.15 0.26
C LEU A 467 1.24 -2.00 0.66
N LEU A 468 1.67 -1.87 1.91
CA LEU A 468 2.54 -2.83 2.58
C LEU A 468 1.78 -3.43 3.74
N ILE A 469 1.74 -4.76 3.80
CA ILE A 469 1.13 -5.52 4.90
C ILE A 469 2.18 -6.46 5.46
N ASP A 470 2.44 -6.35 6.75
CA ASP A 470 3.21 -7.30 7.54
C ASP A 470 2.30 -8.11 8.48
N GLY A 471 2.64 -9.35 8.68
CA GLY A 471 1.80 -10.26 9.43
C GLY A 471 2.31 -10.60 10.82
N GLU A 472 3.56 -10.90 10.98
CA GLU A 472 4.15 -11.33 12.26
C GLU A 472 5.67 -11.10 12.26
N GLY A 473 6.21 -10.42 13.24
CA GLY A 473 7.66 -10.26 13.43
C GLY A 473 8.01 -9.08 14.31
N ASP A 474 9.25 -8.99 14.75
CA ASP A 474 9.80 -7.75 15.31
C ASP A 474 10.54 -7.02 14.18
N ASP A 475 9.86 -6.08 13.51
CA ASP A 475 10.25 -5.53 12.23
C ASP A 475 10.94 -4.16 12.30
N VAL A 476 11.69 -3.83 11.26
CA VAL A 476 12.41 -2.56 11.20
C VAL A 476 12.13 -1.86 9.88
N TYR A 477 11.38 -0.78 9.94
CA TYR A 477 11.01 0.07 8.80
C TYR A 477 11.87 1.34 8.79
N VAL A 478 12.77 1.46 7.85
CA VAL A 478 13.67 2.62 7.71
C VAL A 478 13.44 3.34 6.40
N ALA A 479 12.97 4.58 6.46
CA ALA A 479 13.18 5.55 5.40
C ALA A 479 14.43 6.36 5.75
N ASN A 480 15.51 6.16 5.00
CA ASN A 480 16.84 6.67 5.35
C ASN A 480 16.84 8.20 5.47
N ASP A 481 17.30 8.71 6.60
CA ASP A 481 17.49 10.13 6.88
C ASP A 481 18.92 10.45 7.40
N THR A 482 19.84 9.50 7.29
CA THR A 482 21.25 9.69 7.63
C THR A 482 22.09 10.14 6.43
N ASP A 483 21.78 9.59 5.25
CA ASP A 483 22.39 10.00 3.99
C ASP A 483 21.40 10.92 3.25
N ILE A 484 21.70 12.20 3.14
CA ILE A 484 20.79 13.18 2.55
C ILE A 484 20.86 13.17 1.03
N VAL A 485 20.00 12.39 0.41
CA VAL A 485 19.90 12.21 -1.05
C VAL A 485 18.69 12.96 -1.63
N PHE A 486 17.62 13.03 -0.88
CA PHE A 486 16.37 13.73 -1.23
C PHE A 486 16.08 14.87 -0.23
N PRO A 487 16.91 15.95 -0.21
CA PRO A 487 16.77 16.99 0.79
C PRO A 487 15.40 17.65 0.73
N SER A 488 14.71 17.69 1.86
CA SER A 488 13.37 18.26 1.97
C SER A 488 13.38 19.77 1.68
N SER A 489 12.29 20.27 1.10
CA SER A 489 12.09 21.72 0.95
C SER A 489 11.93 22.45 2.29
N GLN A 490 11.46 21.74 3.32
CA GLN A 490 11.27 22.25 4.68
C GLN A 490 12.61 22.32 5.45
N SER A 491 13.48 21.33 5.25
CA SER A 491 14.79 21.25 5.90
C SER A 491 15.78 20.55 5.00
N LYS A 492 16.88 21.23 4.67
CA LYS A 492 17.94 20.62 3.84
C LYS A 492 18.79 19.59 4.59
N GLU A 493 18.59 19.46 5.89
CA GLU A 493 19.31 18.54 6.78
C GLU A 493 18.61 17.18 6.89
N HIS A 494 17.41 17.02 6.26
CA HIS A 494 16.58 15.82 6.31
C HIS A 494 16.03 15.46 4.94
N ASN A 495 15.87 14.17 4.70
CA ASN A 495 15.24 13.65 3.48
C ASN A 495 13.71 13.83 3.50
N THR A 496 13.13 14.06 2.32
CA THR A 496 11.71 13.86 2.05
C THR A 496 11.45 12.35 1.94
N SER A 497 10.96 11.72 3.00
CA SER A 497 10.80 10.25 3.05
C SER A 497 9.64 9.73 2.21
N LEU A 498 8.44 10.29 2.35
CA LEU A 498 7.21 9.82 1.69
C LEU A 498 7.03 8.31 1.86
N ALA A 499 7.15 7.81 3.09
CA ALA A 499 7.20 6.39 3.39
C ALA A 499 6.38 6.05 4.64
N GLN A 500 6.12 4.76 4.85
CA GLN A 500 5.36 4.26 6.00
C GLN A 500 3.89 4.72 5.94
N GLY A 501 3.20 4.30 4.86
CA GLY A 501 1.77 4.53 4.69
C GLY A 501 1.41 5.96 4.27
N VAL A 502 2.15 6.57 3.35
CA VAL A 502 1.92 7.96 2.92
C VAL A 502 1.05 8.06 1.67
N GLY A 503 -0.02 8.86 1.75
CA GLY A 503 -0.85 9.24 0.61
C GLY A 503 -0.50 10.64 0.10
N PHE A 504 -0.12 10.77 -1.18
CA PHE A 504 0.44 12.01 -1.71
C PHE A 504 -0.16 12.41 -3.05
N GLY A 505 -0.45 13.69 -3.24
CA GLY A 505 -0.95 14.25 -4.49
C GLY A 505 0.02 15.23 -5.12
N LYS A 506 -0.23 15.57 -6.37
CA LYS A 506 0.53 16.59 -7.09
C LYS A 506 -0.06 17.97 -6.80
N ARG A 507 0.72 18.81 -6.14
CA ARG A 507 0.40 20.21 -5.95
C ARG A 507 1.10 21.06 -7.02
N ALA A 508 0.35 21.77 -7.83
CA ALA A 508 0.87 22.63 -8.89
C ALA A 508 0.14 23.98 -8.99
N ASP A 509 -0.53 24.41 -7.93
CA ASP A 509 -1.27 25.68 -7.86
C ASP A 509 -0.38 26.93 -8.04
N TYR A 510 0.90 26.80 -7.70
CA TYR A 510 1.90 27.88 -7.91
C TYR A 510 2.75 27.73 -9.19
N VAL A 511 2.51 26.69 -9.99
CA VAL A 511 3.31 26.38 -11.18
C VAL A 511 2.48 26.61 -12.46
N ASP A 512 1.58 25.68 -12.75
CA ASP A 512 0.77 25.70 -13.99
C ASP A 512 -0.72 25.41 -13.74
N GLY A 513 -1.11 25.25 -12.48
CA GLY A 513 -2.49 24.98 -12.08
C GLY A 513 -2.94 23.52 -12.28
N HIS A 514 -2.08 22.62 -12.78
CA HIS A 514 -2.42 21.20 -13.02
C HIS A 514 -2.16 20.34 -11.78
N SER A 515 -2.82 20.68 -10.67
CA SER A 515 -2.81 19.85 -9.47
C SER A 515 -3.67 18.61 -9.65
N LEU A 516 -3.26 17.50 -9.04
CA LEU A 516 -3.95 16.21 -9.09
C LEU A 516 -4.13 15.66 -7.68
N ALA A 517 -5.34 15.18 -7.35
CA ALA A 517 -5.64 14.61 -6.06
C ALA A 517 -4.84 13.33 -5.80
N GLY A 518 -4.40 13.18 -4.56
CA GLY A 518 -3.55 12.09 -4.12
C GLY A 518 -4.23 10.73 -4.08
N GLY A 519 -3.41 9.71 -3.91
CA GLY A 519 -3.79 8.32 -3.74
C GLY A 519 -3.99 7.92 -2.29
N VAL A 520 -4.01 6.61 -2.07
CA VAL A 520 -4.05 5.99 -0.74
C VAL A 520 -2.72 5.29 -0.49
N GLY A 521 -2.02 5.68 0.56
CA GLY A 521 -0.87 4.95 1.09
C GLY A 521 -1.23 4.24 2.38
N MET A 522 -0.87 2.96 2.50
CA MET A 522 -1.13 2.17 3.69
C MET A 522 0.08 1.30 4.04
N LEU A 523 0.50 1.36 5.30
CA LEU A 523 1.31 0.35 5.96
C LEU A 523 0.46 -0.24 7.08
N VAL A 524 0.34 -1.56 7.11
CA VAL A 524 -0.44 -2.27 8.13
C VAL A 524 0.42 -3.38 8.69
N ASP A 525 0.74 -3.28 9.97
CA ASP A 525 1.42 -4.31 10.75
C ASP A 525 0.43 -5.03 11.65
N ALA A 526 0.64 -6.31 11.85
CA ALA A 526 -0.26 -7.09 12.68
C ALA A 526 0.31 -7.48 14.03
N ARG A 527 1.61 -7.72 14.13
CA ARG A 527 2.24 -8.17 15.38
C ARG A 527 3.74 -7.97 15.36
N GLY A 528 4.25 -7.48 16.44
CA GLY A 528 5.68 -7.37 16.66
C GLY A 528 6.02 -6.29 17.65
N SER A 529 7.29 -6.12 17.94
CA SER A 529 7.77 -4.91 18.59
C SER A 529 8.63 -4.15 17.58
N ASP A 530 8.00 -3.23 16.89
CA ASP A 530 8.44 -2.72 15.63
C ASP A 530 9.13 -1.36 15.72
N LYS A 531 9.92 -1.04 14.70
CA LYS A 531 10.67 0.21 14.66
C LYS A 531 10.42 0.97 13.36
N TYR A 532 9.86 2.14 13.48
CA TYR A 532 9.53 3.02 12.37
C TYR A 532 10.40 4.26 12.40
N TRP A 533 11.29 4.43 11.43
CA TRP A 533 12.19 5.57 11.32
C TRP A 533 12.06 6.28 9.98
N CYS A 534 11.84 7.61 10.02
CA CYS A 534 11.74 8.42 8.80
C CYS A 534 12.19 9.88 9.03
N GLY A 535 12.47 10.59 7.95
CA GLY A 535 12.73 12.01 7.91
C GLY A 535 11.42 12.82 7.84
N VAL A 536 11.24 13.57 6.74
CA VAL A 536 10.09 14.45 6.53
C VAL A 536 9.01 13.76 5.70
N PHE A 537 7.73 13.84 6.09
CA PHE A 537 6.58 13.17 5.52
C PHE A 537 6.64 11.64 5.62
N GLY A 538 6.20 11.12 6.76
CA GLY A 538 6.16 9.67 7.02
C GLY A 538 5.11 9.27 8.04
N GLN A 539 5.04 7.96 8.34
CA GLN A 539 4.22 7.40 9.42
C GLN A 539 2.75 7.83 9.34
N GLY A 540 2.08 7.42 8.26
CA GLY A 540 0.66 7.73 8.04
C GLY A 540 0.38 9.17 7.63
N CYS A 541 1.38 9.92 7.19
CA CYS A 541 1.20 11.30 6.74
C CYS A 541 0.47 11.39 5.40
N SER A 542 -0.11 12.54 5.10
CA SER A 542 -0.65 12.81 3.77
C SER A 542 -0.46 14.24 3.30
N TYR A 543 -0.60 14.41 1.99
CA TYR A 543 -0.45 15.69 1.31
C TYR A 543 -1.37 15.76 0.09
N TRP A 544 -1.93 16.93 -0.18
CA TRP A 544 -2.71 17.28 -1.37
C TRP A 544 -3.76 16.26 -1.81
N TYR A 545 -4.88 16.23 -1.09
CA TYR A 545 -6.03 15.33 -1.30
C TYR A 545 -5.69 13.83 -1.25
N GLY A 546 -4.57 13.47 -0.61
CA GLY A 546 -4.19 12.07 -0.35
C GLY A 546 -4.78 11.56 0.96
N VAL A 547 -4.71 10.23 1.13
CA VAL A 547 -5.02 9.55 2.39
C VAL A 547 -3.81 8.70 2.78
N GLY A 548 -3.18 9.01 3.92
CA GLY A 548 -2.08 8.23 4.49
C GLY A 548 -2.54 7.48 5.73
N ILE A 549 -2.15 6.21 5.84
CA ILE A 549 -2.52 5.36 6.98
C ILE A 549 -1.30 4.51 7.36
N LEU A 550 -0.87 4.62 8.62
CA LEU A 550 -0.08 3.62 9.29
C LEU A 550 -0.96 3.01 10.36
N ALA A 551 -1.10 1.69 10.39
CA ALA A 551 -1.87 0.99 11.39
C ALA A 551 -1.05 -0.18 11.94
N ASP A 552 -0.77 -0.14 13.23
CA ASP A 552 -0.18 -1.22 13.99
C ASP A 552 -1.23 -1.88 14.88
N SER A 553 -1.14 -3.19 15.03
CA SER A 553 -2.15 -3.91 15.80
C SER A 553 -1.65 -4.41 17.14
N SER A 554 -0.35 -4.62 17.31
CA SER A 554 0.18 -5.01 18.62
C SER A 554 1.70 -5.06 18.67
N GLY A 555 2.27 -4.48 19.69
CA GLY A 555 3.69 -4.51 19.94
C GLY A 555 4.10 -3.61 21.08
N ASN A 556 5.38 -3.41 21.28
CA ASN A 556 5.90 -2.26 22.02
C ASN A 556 6.81 -1.50 21.03
N ASP A 557 6.23 -0.49 20.40
CA ASP A 557 6.74 0.03 19.16
C ASP A 557 7.51 1.34 19.33
N GLU A 558 8.45 1.58 18.41
CA GLU A 558 9.24 2.81 18.38
C GLU A 558 8.97 3.62 17.12
N TYR A 559 8.22 4.71 17.23
CA TYR A 559 7.95 5.66 16.16
C TYR A 559 8.90 6.85 16.23
N ASN A 560 9.87 6.93 15.33
CA ASN A 560 10.83 8.01 15.26
C ASN A 560 10.72 8.77 13.94
N GLY A 561 10.40 10.06 13.99
CA GLY A 561 10.24 10.88 12.79
C GLY A 561 10.68 12.33 12.99
N VAL A 562 10.78 13.07 11.89
CA VAL A 562 11.28 14.44 11.93
C VAL A 562 10.17 15.46 11.84
N TRP A 563 9.46 15.56 10.72
CA TRP A 563 8.48 16.62 10.45
C TRP A 563 7.36 16.10 9.55
N TYR A 564 6.09 16.44 9.83
CA TYR A 564 4.90 15.87 9.20
C TYR A 564 4.89 14.34 9.31
N VAL A 565 4.84 13.85 10.54
CA VAL A 565 4.91 12.42 10.86
C VAL A 565 3.82 12.03 11.86
N GLN A 566 3.66 10.73 12.08
CA GLN A 566 2.76 10.17 13.10
C GLN A 566 1.32 10.66 12.95
N GLY A 567 0.72 10.35 11.78
CA GLY A 567 -0.67 10.68 11.48
C GLY A 567 -0.93 12.16 11.22
N SER A 568 0.11 12.96 10.97
CA SER A 568 -0.07 14.37 10.61
C SER A 568 -0.44 14.54 9.13
N SER A 569 -0.91 15.71 8.75
CA SER A 569 -1.27 15.99 7.37
C SER A 569 -1.12 17.46 6.99
N ALA A 570 -0.85 17.71 5.71
CA ALA A 570 -0.73 19.06 5.17
C ALA A 570 -1.51 19.25 3.86
N HIS A 571 -1.98 20.49 3.65
CA HIS A 571 -2.57 20.94 2.37
C HIS A 571 -3.65 20.01 1.84
N PHE A 572 -4.82 20.01 2.49
CA PHE A 572 -6.02 19.25 2.12
C PHE A 572 -5.87 17.72 2.22
N GLY A 573 -4.91 17.19 2.95
CA GLY A 573 -4.73 15.75 3.12
C GLY A 573 -5.49 15.16 4.31
N VAL A 574 -5.54 13.84 4.42
CA VAL A 574 -5.96 13.10 5.62
C VAL A 574 -4.86 12.13 6.01
N GLY A 575 -4.21 12.37 7.15
CA GLY A 575 -3.17 11.50 7.71
C GLY A 575 -3.66 10.81 8.97
N VAL A 576 -3.34 9.51 9.11
CA VAL A 576 -3.74 8.72 10.27
C VAL A 576 -2.60 7.79 10.71
N LEU A 577 -2.29 7.82 12.00
CA LEU A 577 -1.60 6.74 12.69
C LEU A 577 -2.59 6.12 13.66
N HIS A 578 -2.72 4.80 13.62
CA HIS A 578 -3.52 3.99 14.53
C HIS A 578 -2.65 2.92 15.13
N ASP A 579 -2.50 2.93 16.44
CA ASP A 579 -1.92 1.87 17.24
C ASP A 579 -3.00 1.22 18.09
N ALA A 580 -2.92 -0.10 18.26
CA ALA A 580 -3.98 -0.78 18.99
C ALA A 580 -3.53 -1.31 20.35
N LEU A 581 -2.33 -1.82 20.50
CA LEU A 581 -1.87 -2.46 21.72
C LEU A 581 -0.36 -2.36 21.88
N GLY A 582 0.12 -1.79 22.97
CA GLY A 582 1.53 -1.81 23.28
C GLY A 582 1.92 -0.82 24.37
N ASP A 583 3.13 -0.88 24.88
CA ASP A 583 3.75 0.22 25.62
C ASP A 583 4.70 0.93 24.64
N ASP A 584 4.24 1.99 23.98
CA ASP A 584 4.83 2.54 22.78
C ASP A 584 5.62 3.82 23.00
N HIS A 585 6.50 4.14 22.05
CA HIS A 585 7.29 5.36 22.14
C HIS A 585 7.23 6.19 20.86
N TYR A 586 6.54 7.30 20.92
CA TYR A 586 6.36 8.26 19.83
C TYR A 586 7.30 9.44 19.97
N ARG A 587 8.27 9.57 19.03
CA ARG A 587 9.23 10.69 19.00
C ARG A 587 9.13 11.47 17.70
N ALA A 588 8.98 12.77 17.84
CA ALA A 588 9.08 13.69 16.71
C ALA A 588 10.04 14.85 17.05
N SER A 589 10.87 15.24 16.06
CA SER A 589 11.91 16.26 16.30
C SER A 589 11.44 17.68 16.01
N ILE A 590 10.61 17.87 15.00
CA ILE A 590 10.13 19.16 14.51
C ILE A 590 8.60 19.15 14.48
N ASN A 591 7.98 20.30 14.50
CA ASN A 591 6.53 20.50 14.57
C ASN A 591 5.72 19.82 13.44
N MET A 592 4.40 19.78 13.60
CA MET A 592 3.42 19.03 12.82
C MET A 592 3.64 17.53 12.91
N ALA A 593 3.39 16.98 14.09
CA ALA A 593 3.46 15.55 14.34
C ALA A 593 2.28 15.10 15.21
N GLN A 594 2.14 13.80 15.43
CA GLN A 594 1.22 13.20 16.39
C GLN A 594 -0.21 13.71 16.22
N GLY A 595 -0.79 13.45 15.04
CA GLY A 595 -2.15 13.83 14.71
C GLY A 595 -2.36 15.32 14.41
N ALA A 596 -1.33 16.04 13.98
CA ALA A 596 -1.48 17.46 13.62
C ALA A 596 -2.09 17.68 12.24
N GLY A 597 -3.04 18.61 12.12
CA GLY A 597 -3.62 19.06 10.86
C GLY A 597 -3.13 20.45 10.45
N HIS A 598 -2.61 20.57 9.22
CA HIS A 598 -2.09 21.84 8.68
C HIS A 598 -2.73 22.20 7.34
N ASP A 599 -3.15 23.46 7.21
CA ASP A 599 -3.65 24.04 5.95
C ASP A 599 -4.79 23.24 5.31
N PHE A 600 -5.96 23.32 5.93
CA PHE A 600 -7.20 22.65 5.52
C PHE A 600 -7.13 21.11 5.50
N SER A 601 -6.25 20.51 6.24
CA SER A 601 -6.09 19.07 6.34
C SER A 601 -6.64 18.48 7.63
N VAL A 602 -6.68 17.15 7.69
CA VAL A 602 -7.03 16.39 8.89
C VAL A 602 -5.85 15.52 9.27
N GLY A 603 -5.30 15.71 10.48
CA GLY A 603 -4.35 14.80 11.10
C GLY A 603 -4.99 14.05 12.26
N PHE A 604 -4.70 12.75 12.40
CA PHE A 604 -5.24 11.92 13.46
C PHE A 604 -4.19 10.93 13.98
N LEU A 605 -3.93 10.94 15.29
CA LEU A 605 -3.27 9.83 15.98
C LEU A 605 -4.29 9.20 16.93
N LEU A 606 -4.49 7.91 16.80
CA LEU A 606 -5.34 7.09 17.66
C LEU A 606 -4.50 6.00 18.29
N ASP A 607 -4.37 6.02 19.60
CA ASP A 607 -3.85 4.95 20.44
C ASP A 607 -4.99 4.29 21.20
N GLU A 608 -5.02 2.96 21.20
CA GLU A 608 -6.12 2.24 21.85
C GLU A 608 -5.77 1.79 23.26
N SER A 609 -4.49 1.46 23.52
CA SER A 609 -4.05 1.06 24.86
C SER A 609 -2.56 0.79 25.00
N GLY A 610 -1.96 1.29 26.02
CA GLY A 610 -0.57 1.09 26.41
C GLY A 610 -0.19 1.92 27.61
N ASN A 611 1.07 1.94 28.02
CA ASN A 611 1.62 2.97 28.90
C ASN A 611 2.67 3.72 28.09
N ASP A 612 2.23 4.72 27.38
CA ASP A 612 2.92 5.25 26.23
C ASP A 612 3.78 6.49 26.58
N VAL A 613 4.79 6.71 25.76
CA VAL A 613 5.65 7.88 25.89
C VAL A 613 5.60 8.72 24.63
N TYR A 614 5.14 9.96 24.77
CA TYR A 614 5.03 10.93 23.69
C TYR A 614 6.05 12.03 23.85
N ASP A 615 7.12 12.03 23.05
CA ASP A 615 8.07 13.14 22.94
C ASP A 615 7.61 14.10 21.85
N ALA A 616 6.94 15.17 22.24
CA ALA A 616 6.17 16.03 21.36
C ALA A 616 6.80 17.43 21.16
N PRO A 617 7.06 17.84 19.90
CA PRO A 617 7.46 19.19 19.56
C PRO A 617 6.26 20.15 19.55
N ASN A 618 6.44 21.35 18.99
CA ASN A 618 5.36 22.30 18.77
C ASN A 618 4.32 21.78 17.75
N LEU A 619 3.06 22.21 17.85
CA LEU A 619 1.97 21.83 16.95
C LEU A 619 1.86 20.30 16.75
N SER A 620 1.79 19.58 17.86
CA SER A 620 1.67 18.12 17.94
C SER A 620 0.56 17.73 18.90
N LEU A 621 0.36 16.44 19.14
CA LEU A 621 -0.67 15.91 20.03
C LEU A 621 -2.04 16.56 19.74
N GLY A 622 -2.51 16.37 18.50
CA GLY A 622 -3.78 16.91 18.04
C GLY A 622 -3.76 18.43 17.78
N GLY A 623 -2.61 18.98 17.41
CA GLY A 623 -2.50 20.40 17.08
C GLY A 623 -3.18 20.79 15.77
N GLY A 624 -4.04 21.83 15.78
CA GLY A 624 -4.61 22.44 14.57
C GLY A 624 -3.81 23.65 14.12
N ASN A 625 -3.51 23.76 12.82
CA ASN A 625 -2.79 24.92 12.29
C ASN A 625 -3.35 25.35 10.92
N ALA A 626 -3.41 26.66 10.69
CA ALA A 626 -3.83 27.26 9.41
C ALA A 626 -5.15 26.68 8.84
N ASN A 627 -6.20 26.59 9.67
CA ASN A 627 -7.49 25.98 9.35
C ASN A 627 -7.46 24.44 9.18
N GLY A 628 -6.44 23.77 9.72
CA GLY A 628 -6.39 22.31 9.84
C GLY A 628 -7.17 21.81 11.06
N ILE A 629 -7.53 20.56 11.03
CA ILE A 629 -8.10 19.80 12.14
C ILE A 629 -7.07 18.79 12.60
N GLY A 630 -6.55 18.95 13.81
CA GLY A 630 -5.67 17.99 14.46
C GLY A 630 -6.41 17.25 15.57
N VAL A 631 -6.26 15.93 15.62
CA VAL A 631 -6.86 15.08 16.66
C VAL A 631 -5.82 14.10 17.18
N PHE A 632 -5.69 14.08 18.49
CA PHE A 632 -4.97 13.06 19.23
C PHE A 632 -5.96 12.39 20.19
N TRP A 633 -5.98 11.08 20.20
CA TRP A 633 -6.81 10.32 21.13
C TRP A 633 -6.07 9.10 21.63
N ASP A 634 -5.67 9.17 22.90
CA ASP A 634 -5.25 8.05 23.71
C ASP A 634 -6.44 7.51 24.50
N ARG A 635 -6.65 6.22 24.48
CA ARG A 635 -7.83 5.64 25.11
C ARG A 635 -7.56 5.04 26.47
N LYS A 636 -6.35 4.51 26.71
CA LYS A 636 -6.06 3.81 27.97
C LYS A 636 -4.56 3.71 28.21
N GLY A 637 -4.12 4.04 29.39
CA GLY A 637 -2.75 3.83 29.80
C GLY A 637 -2.36 4.73 30.97
N ASP A 638 -1.20 4.49 31.56
CA ASP A 638 -0.55 5.44 32.47
C ASP A 638 0.57 6.17 31.69
N ASP A 639 0.19 7.21 30.93
CA ASP A 639 0.98 7.78 29.87
C ASP A 639 1.92 8.90 30.27
N THR A 640 2.91 9.19 29.42
CA THR A 640 3.91 10.25 29.67
C THR A 640 4.00 11.21 28.50
N TYR A 641 3.54 12.43 28.69
CA TYR A 641 3.55 13.51 27.70
C TYR A 641 4.71 14.49 27.92
N ASN A 642 5.81 14.27 27.22
CA ASN A 642 7.00 15.12 27.23
C ASN A 642 6.89 16.20 26.15
N VAL A 643 6.40 17.36 26.51
CA VAL A 643 6.08 18.42 25.56
C VAL A 643 7.10 19.56 25.62
N SER A 644 7.76 19.84 24.50
CA SER A 644 8.77 20.91 24.45
C SER A 644 8.17 22.32 24.32
N ALA A 645 7.04 22.48 23.63
CA ALA A 645 6.44 23.79 23.33
C ALA A 645 5.04 23.97 23.94
N ALA A 646 4.48 25.19 23.86
CA ALA A 646 3.17 25.51 24.43
C ALA A 646 2.01 25.29 23.45
N MET A 647 2.24 25.40 22.12
CA MET A 647 1.22 25.23 21.08
C MET A 647 1.08 23.77 20.70
N THR A 648 0.50 22.96 21.59
CA THR A 648 0.33 21.52 21.49
C THR A 648 -0.76 21.05 22.45
N LEU A 649 -1.00 19.76 22.62
CA LEU A 649 -2.04 19.19 23.48
C LEU A 649 -3.43 19.76 23.14
N GLY A 650 -3.85 19.60 21.88
CA GLY A 650 -5.15 20.04 21.41
C GLY A 650 -5.28 21.56 21.24
N ARG A 651 -4.21 22.28 21.03
CA ARG A 651 -4.28 23.72 20.72
C ARG A 651 -4.38 23.97 19.22
N ALA A 652 -4.99 25.12 18.86
CA ALA A 652 -5.16 25.56 17.50
C ALA A 652 -4.46 26.91 17.26
N ASN A 653 -3.97 27.10 16.02
CA ASN A 653 -3.29 28.32 15.62
C ASN A 653 -3.60 28.67 14.16
N ILE A 654 -4.05 29.87 13.88
CA ILE A 654 -4.14 30.40 12.52
C ILE A 654 -2.89 31.25 12.23
N ASP A 655 -1.82 30.58 11.85
CA ASP A 655 -0.57 31.21 11.44
C ASP A 655 -0.53 31.38 9.90
N ALA A 656 -1.53 32.10 9.39
CA ALA A 656 -1.62 32.40 7.96
C ALA A 656 -2.30 33.75 7.77
N PRO A 657 -2.07 34.44 6.63
CA PRO A 657 -2.77 35.67 6.31
C PRO A 657 -4.29 35.47 6.36
N ARG A 658 -4.97 36.29 7.10
CA ARG A 658 -6.44 36.29 7.19
C ARG A 658 -7.05 36.87 5.92
N GLY A 659 -8.28 36.47 5.63
CA GLY A 659 -9.09 36.95 4.54
C GLY A 659 -9.78 35.80 3.77
N GLY A 660 -10.95 36.07 3.24
CA GLY A 660 -11.67 35.17 2.36
C GLY A 660 -12.09 33.85 3.02
N LEU A 661 -11.61 32.74 2.50
CA LEU A 661 -11.97 31.39 2.96
C LEU A 661 -11.47 31.12 4.40
N ARG A 662 -10.26 31.56 4.73
CA ARG A 662 -9.63 31.28 6.04
C ARG A 662 -10.41 31.88 7.22
N ASP A 663 -11.12 32.99 7.02
CA ASP A 663 -11.92 33.61 8.10
C ASP A 663 -13.19 32.82 8.44
N ARG A 664 -13.59 31.88 7.59
CA ARG A 664 -14.84 31.12 7.72
C ARG A 664 -14.62 29.65 8.06
N MET A 665 -13.43 29.12 7.82
CA MET A 665 -13.14 27.71 8.06
C MET A 665 -12.57 27.47 9.45
N LEU A 666 -13.01 26.36 10.05
CA LEU A 666 -12.56 25.91 11.37
C LEU A 666 -11.06 25.61 11.36
N CYS A 667 -10.39 26.01 12.44
CA CYS A 667 -9.11 25.51 12.87
C CYS A 667 -9.32 24.85 14.23
N LEU A 668 -9.11 23.52 14.30
CA LEU A 668 -9.41 22.77 15.52
C LEU A 668 -8.19 21.99 15.98
N GLY A 669 -7.82 22.17 17.25
CA GLY A 669 -6.97 21.24 17.97
C GLY A 669 -7.79 20.45 18.99
N LEU A 670 -7.67 19.11 18.98
CA LEU A 670 -8.36 18.22 19.90
C LEU A 670 -7.39 17.21 20.48
N PHE A 671 -7.21 17.24 21.80
CA PHE A 671 -6.48 16.26 22.59
C PHE A 671 -7.46 15.52 23.50
N LEU A 672 -7.45 14.22 23.44
CA LEU A 672 -8.24 13.33 24.29
C LEU A 672 -7.34 12.28 24.91
N ASP A 673 -7.40 12.19 26.23
CA ASP A 673 -6.89 11.08 27.00
C ASP A 673 -8.05 10.55 27.86
N THR A 674 -8.33 9.26 27.75
CA THR A 674 -9.56 8.69 28.33
C THR A 674 -9.31 7.57 29.31
N GLY A 675 -8.11 7.45 29.84
CA GLY A 675 -7.86 6.47 30.89
C GLY A 675 -6.46 6.48 31.42
N GLY A 676 -6.30 6.32 32.73
CA GLY A 676 -5.00 6.15 33.36
C GLY A 676 -4.60 7.18 34.39
N LYS A 677 -3.31 7.22 34.73
CA LYS A 677 -2.70 8.24 35.60
C LYS A 677 -1.45 8.79 34.91
N ASP A 678 -1.66 9.91 34.25
CA ASP A 678 -0.73 10.42 33.28
C ASP A 678 0.23 11.43 33.82
N LYS A 679 1.37 11.56 33.18
CA LYS A 679 2.42 12.50 33.51
C LYS A 679 2.52 13.56 32.42
N TYR A 680 2.21 14.79 32.79
CA TYR A 680 2.27 15.95 31.89
C TYR A 680 3.44 16.86 32.24
N SER A 681 4.29 17.17 31.27
CA SER A 681 5.35 18.18 31.44
C SER A 681 4.83 19.62 31.46
N LYS A 682 3.57 19.89 31.08
CA LYS A 682 2.93 21.19 31.07
C LYS A 682 1.92 21.31 32.20
N GLN A 683 1.99 22.38 33.02
CA GLN A 683 1.14 22.60 34.21
C GLN A 683 -0.34 22.83 33.88
N PHE A 684 -0.68 23.27 32.67
CA PHE A 684 -2.08 23.52 32.30
C PHE A 684 -2.85 22.23 32.03
N ALA A 685 -2.17 21.15 31.64
CA ALA A 685 -2.71 19.80 31.44
C ALA A 685 -2.61 18.97 32.73
N GLY A 686 -3.30 17.85 32.79
CA GLY A 686 -3.20 16.90 33.92
C GLY A 686 -4.46 16.08 34.12
N ASN A 687 -4.33 15.03 34.92
CA ASN A 687 -5.37 14.04 35.19
C ASN A 687 -6.68 14.66 35.67
N GLY A 688 -7.77 14.27 35.06
CA GLY A 688 -9.13 14.75 35.37
C GLY A 688 -9.38 16.22 34.98
N LYS A 689 -8.50 16.82 34.17
CA LYS A 689 -8.64 18.22 33.76
C LYS A 689 -9.23 18.35 32.35
N THR A 690 -9.84 19.51 32.13
CA THR A 690 -10.16 20.02 30.81
C THR A 690 -9.51 21.40 30.64
N TRP A 691 -8.85 21.62 29.52
CA TRP A 691 -8.29 22.93 29.16
C TRP A 691 -8.80 23.35 27.79
N THR A 692 -8.96 24.62 27.58
CA THR A 692 -9.53 25.20 26.36
C THR A 692 -8.65 26.32 25.83
N GLN A 693 -8.76 26.57 24.54
CA GLN A 693 -8.23 27.76 23.90
C GLN A 693 -9.41 28.53 23.26
N PRO A 694 -9.61 29.79 23.63
CA PRO A 694 -8.75 30.57 24.55
C PRO A 694 -8.88 30.08 25.97
N GLY A 695 -7.82 30.25 26.74
CA GLY A 695 -7.88 30.16 28.20
C GLY A 695 -8.65 31.33 28.78
N PRO A 696 -9.03 31.25 30.06
CA PRO A 696 -9.85 32.28 30.75
C PRO A 696 -9.21 33.70 30.80
N ASN A 697 -7.92 33.80 30.48
CA ASN A 697 -7.16 35.08 30.50
C ASN A 697 -6.59 35.43 29.10
N GLU A 698 -6.92 34.69 28.04
CA GLU A 698 -6.47 34.99 26.67
C GLU A 698 -7.46 35.93 25.98
N SER A 699 -6.95 36.84 25.14
CA SER A 699 -7.80 37.72 24.33
C SER A 699 -8.77 36.90 23.46
N GLU A 700 -9.95 37.46 23.18
CA GLU A 700 -10.97 36.75 22.39
C GLU A 700 -10.40 36.11 21.13
N PRO A 701 -10.73 34.82 20.85
CA PRO A 701 -10.16 34.09 19.74
C PRO A 701 -10.69 34.62 18.43
N VAL A 702 -9.97 34.28 17.35
CA VAL A 702 -10.55 34.28 16.04
C VAL A 702 -11.79 33.38 16.06
N PRO A 703 -12.94 33.77 15.50
CA PRO A 703 -14.17 32.97 15.61
C PRO A 703 -14.07 31.53 15.15
N THR A 704 -13.08 31.23 14.30
CA THR A 704 -12.85 29.89 13.72
C THR A 704 -11.79 29.06 14.46
N GLU A 705 -11.00 29.67 15.35
CA GLU A 705 -9.92 28.98 16.09
C GLU A 705 -10.44 28.37 17.39
N ARG A 706 -10.29 27.08 17.55
CA ARG A 706 -10.74 26.33 18.72
C ARG A 706 -9.72 25.29 19.12
N GLY A 707 -9.38 25.27 20.40
CA GLY A 707 -8.51 24.26 20.99
C GLY A 707 -9.12 23.69 22.26
N VAL A 708 -9.08 22.38 22.42
CA VAL A 708 -9.54 21.71 23.64
C VAL A 708 -8.72 20.45 23.93
N GLY A 709 -8.35 20.27 25.18
CA GLY A 709 -7.85 19.02 25.71
C GLY A 709 -8.74 18.53 26.86
N LEU A 710 -8.95 17.25 26.91
CA LEU A 710 -9.73 16.54 27.92
C LEU A 710 -8.95 15.32 28.38
N ASP A 711 -8.74 15.22 29.68
CA ASP A 711 -8.23 14.03 30.36
C ASP A 711 -9.29 13.54 31.35
N ARG A 712 -9.54 12.22 31.43
CA ARG A 712 -10.58 11.60 32.28
C ARG A 712 -10.06 10.37 33.04
#